data_ec0363efef2e76478e45e6c2a83c76a4
#
_entry.id   ec0363efef2e76478e45e6c2a83c76a4
#
_cell.length_a   1.000
_cell.length_b   1.000
_cell.length_c   1.000
_cell.angle_alpha   90.00
_cell.angle_beta   90.00
_cell.angle_gamma   90.00
#
_symmetry.space_group_name_H-M   'P 1'
#
loop_
_entity.id
_entity.type
_entity.pdbx_description
1 polymer ?
#
loop_
_entity_poly.entity_id
_entity_poly.type
_entity_poly.pdbx_seq_one_letter_code
_entity_poly.pdbx_strand_id
1 'polypeptide(L)'
;MGRTDFTPELGPGFALSNDDPYCLIDLDDCINKSTGEIAPWAAEILENVVDSYAEVSRSKEGIHIIIQAKLPEGRNRGVIDDEGHKIEIYDHSRIISMTGWVIEGFPTVIKDHQAFAEELQSRIKKSEDFPAEKPENLGKSPDLEDEKIIELGLAESDGKFKRLYDGGDTSKYDYDDSRADLALCNGIAFYTQKPEQIDRIFRSSLLMRDKWERDDYRAGTINKAIQGLRKIYKVHHGISISDLTKEKDKNKKGDLQFSPSKAAKSILDKVPFKLASWEVQDEKAPLWTCGDNGLWTKGGDFLIEQICDKVAEDLSKQGNISEVKRRIKNDLRKDPVEFDTGKPTLVGTKNGYVCDLITGEVRLMESEDYISEELVLPVDFKPNTKCPEIFKFYDDICSDDCSKMAMISDDLAAMNLQAWPYIAMFLGLGGNGKGQRQKFRRKFFGALTIADISLKDLNNKNFIVSELSRKRILHCGEAKRNEKNGEKYSTAILKTLTGDDQVTTDQKYKSCLSFVPFCKVNIDANDPPRFDDESRGFTRRFRRINTPYYFTENPDPEDPTQRKIDEKLNARITTEEELSGYLNVLISLAKEIVPKRSYPACEHLTEGYEKQVYSIEEFKNQFCIVFEVDENEYTVIEDLYEAFKKWATLVNASVVSSKSFGRTFKSLVGCCSTTKRFGKETKKAYSGVRFDEGKYKEVIADMTEKLNFGSNGDSHQCKHLSETYQNLKREYGDDSW
;
A
#
# COMPACT_ATOMS: atom_id res chain seq x y z
N MET A 1 -45.08 -6.44 11.78
CA MET A 1 -44.44 -5.53 10.79
C MET A 1 -43.47 -4.64 11.57
N GLY A 2 -42.24 -5.08 11.69
CA GLY A 2 -41.17 -4.34 12.33
C GLY A 2 -40.45 -3.45 11.31
N ARG A 3 -40.27 -2.19 11.64
CA ARG A 3 -39.48 -1.25 10.85
C ARG A 3 -38.02 -1.72 10.86
N THR A 4 -37.46 -2.01 9.70
CA THR A 4 -36.05 -2.18 9.47
C THR A 4 -35.46 -0.80 9.15
N ASP A 5 -34.72 -0.22 10.08
CA ASP A 5 -33.89 0.95 9.82
C ASP A 5 -32.66 0.49 9.02
N PHE A 6 -32.69 0.69 7.72
CA PHE A 6 -31.56 0.48 6.83
C PHE A 6 -30.55 1.62 7.00
N THR A 7 -29.40 1.36 7.59
CA THR A 7 -28.22 2.20 7.40
C THR A 7 -27.45 1.71 6.16
N PRO A 8 -27.13 2.58 5.20
CA PRO A 8 -26.52 2.18 3.91
C PRO A 8 -25.15 1.50 3.99
N GLU A 9 -24.55 1.47 5.17
CA GLU A 9 -23.19 0.94 5.39
C GLU A 9 -23.16 -0.50 5.95
N LEU A 10 -24.29 -1.00 6.43
CA LEU A 10 -24.45 -2.38 6.93
C LEU A 10 -25.34 -3.13 5.95
N GLY A 11 -24.76 -4.01 5.13
CA GLY A 11 -25.55 -4.91 4.26
C GLY A 11 -26.57 -5.74 5.04
N PRO A 12 -27.49 -6.46 4.34
CA PRO A 12 -28.49 -7.30 5.00
C PRO A 12 -27.80 -8.36 5.87
N GLY A 13 -28.29 -8.53 7.10
CA GLY A 13 -27.86 -9.61 7.98
C GLY A 13 -28.87 -10.74 7.99
N PHE A 14 -28.40 -11.98 8.04
CA PHE A 14 -29.22 -13.18 8.25
C PHE A 14 -28.98 -13.69 9.68
N ALA A 15 -30.05 -13.84 10.45
CA ALA A 15 -30.01 -14.36 11.81
C ALA A 15 -30.53 -15.80 11.82
N LEU A 16 -29.65 -16.73 12.16
CA LEU A 16 -30.02 -18.14 12.34
C LEU A 16 -30.77 -18.36 13.66
N SER A 17 -31.93 -19.00 13.60
CA SER A 17 -32.74 -19.40 14.75
C SER A 17 -32.86 -20.93 14.83
N ASN A 18 -33.27 -21.44 15.98
CA ASN A 18 -33.48 -22.88 16.16
C ASN A 18 -34.55 -23.46 15.23
N ASP A 19 -35.48 -22.63 14.75
CA ASP A 19 -36.62 -23.06 13.91
C ASP A 19 -36.25 -23.03 12.41
N ASP A 20 -35.12 -22.42 12.04
CA ASP A 20 -34.64 -22.37 10.66
C ASP A 20 -34.06 -23.72 10.23
N PRO A 21 -34.31 -24.17 8.99
CA PRO A 21 -33.69 -25.40 8.48
C PRO A 21 -32.22 -25.19 8.03
N TYR A 22 -31.67 -24.00 8.21
CA TYR A 22 -30.41 -23.60 7.62
C TYR A 22 -29.22 -23.79 8.56
N CYS A 23 -28.08 -24.10 7.95
CA CYS A 23 -26.76 -24.18 8.57
C CYS A 23 -25.80 -23.32 7.78
N LEU A 24 -25.03 -22.53 8.48
CA LEU A 24 -23.96 -21.68 7.95
C LEU A 24 -22.61 -22.34 8.18
N ILE A 25 -21.78 -22.36 7.15
CA ILE A 25 -20.36 -22.68 7.23
C ILE A 25 -19.61 -21.39 6.88
N ASP A 26 -18.73 -20.95 7.78
CA ASP A 26 -17.89 -19.74 7.63
C ASP A 26 -16.43 -20.18 7.57
N LEU A 27 -15.78 -19.91 6.43
CA LEU A 27 -14.40 -20.22 6.15
C LEU A 27 -13.58 -18.93 6.19
N ASP A 28 -12.74 -18.80 7.21
CA ASP A 28 -11.89 -17.63 7.38
C ASP A 28 -10.57 -17.75 6.60
N ASP A 29 -10.04 -16.61 6.15
CA ASP A 29 -8.70 -16.46 5.54
C ASP A 29 -8.44 -17.44 4.37
N CYS A 30 -9.48 -17.76 3.59
CA CYS A 30 -9.44 -18.76 2.52
C CYS A 30 -9.41 -18.19 1.10
N ILE A 31 -9.49 -16.87 0.93
CA ILE A 31 -9.38 -16.20 -0.38
C ILE A 31 -8.17 -15.27 -0.36
N ASN A 32 -7.32 -15.40 -1.35
CA ASN A 32 -6.25 -14.44 -1.58
C ASN A 32 -6.86 -13.12 -2.10
N LYS A 33 -6.86 -12.08 -1.28
CA LYS A 33 -7.48 -10.78 -1.57
C LYS A 33 -6.94 -10.10 -2.82
N SER A 34 -5.71 -10.39 -3.22
CA SER A 34 -5.05 -9.77 -4.38
C SER A 34 -5.29 -10.52 -5.69
N THR A 35 -5.40 -11.86 -5.65
CA THR A 35 -5.60 -12.70 -6.84
C THR A 35 -7.05 -13.15 -6.99
N GLY A 36 -7.82 -13.19 -5.90
CA GLY A 36 -9.15 -13.78 -5.86
C GLY A 36 -9.13 -15.31 -5.82
N GLU A 37 -7.95 -15.94 -5.73
CA GLU A 37 -7.81 -17.40 -5.70
C GLU A 37 -8.29 -17.96 -4.37
N ILE A 38 -9.07 -19.03 -4.44
CA ILE A 38 -9.54 -19.77 -3.26
C ILE A 38 -8.49 -20.81 -2.87
N ALA A 39 -8.19 -20.87 -1.58
CA ALA A 39 -7.22 -21.82 -1.05
C ALA A 39 -7.68 -23.28 -1.28
N PRO A 40 -6.75 -24.23 -1.57
CA PRO A 40 -7.09 -25.61 -1.90
C PRO A 40 -7.98 -26.30 -0.85
N TRP A 41 -7.74 -26.07 0.44
CA TRP A 41 -8.53 -26.64 1.52
C TRP A 41 -9.99 -26.15 1.54
N ALA A 42 -10.23 -24.89 1.17
CA ALA A 42 -11.57 -24.33 1.07
C ALA A 42 -12.27 -24.77 -0.24
N ALA A 43 -11.50 -24.92 -1.32
CA ALA A 43 -12.01 -25.48 -2.58
C ALA A 43 -12.50 -26.92 -2.39
N GLU A 44 -11.81 -27.77 -1.62
CA GLU A 44 -12.26 -29.12 -1.25
C GLU A 44 -13.61 -29.11 -0.52
N ILE A 45 -13.83 -28.15 0.37
CA ILE A 45 -15.12 -28.00 1.07
C ILE A 45 -16.20 -27.55 0.10
N LEU A 46 -15.91 -26.61 -0.78
CA LEU A 46 -16.83 -26.08 -1.79
C LEU A 46 -17.28 -27.17 -2.79
N GLU A 47 -16.40 -28.08 -3.19
CA GLU A 47 -16.73 -29.19 -4.10
C GLU A 47 -17.85 -30.08 -3.58
N ASN A 48 -18.03 -30.19 -2.26
CA ASN A 48 -19.08 -31.00 -1.64
C ASN A 48 -20.45 -30.30 -1.59
N VAL A 49 -20.51 -28.99 -1.93
CA VAL A 49 -21.73 -28.17 -1.79
C VAL A 49 -21.98 -27.29 -3.03
N VAL A 50 -21.50 -27.71 -4.20
CA VAL A 50 -21.57 -26.95 -5.47
C VAL A 50 -23.01 -26.63 -5.93
N ASP A 51 -24.01 -27.33 -5.45
CA ASP A 51 -25.43 -27.13 -5.75
C ASP A 51 -26.15 -26.31 -4.68
N SER A 52 -25.43 -25.73 -3.71
CA SER A 52 -25.97 -24.85 -2.66
C SER A 52 -25.33 -23.45 -2.70
N TYR A 53 -25.89 -22.52 -1.95
CA TYR A 53 -25.48 -21.12 -1.94
C TYR A 53 -24.11 -20.94 -1.27
N ALA A 54 -23.20 -20.29 -1.97
CA ALA A 54 -21.92 -19.83 -1.42
C ALA A 54 -21.59 -18.42 -1.90
N GLU A 55 -21.12 -17.56 -0.98
CA GLU A 55 -20.75 -16.17 -1.26
C GLU A 55 -19.38 -15.80 -0.67
N VAL A 56 -18.76 -14.81 -1.24
CA VAL A 56 -17.56 -14.20 -0.68
C VAL A 56 -17.95 -13.34 0.53
N SER A 57 -17.26 -13.51 1.66
CA SER A 57 -17.50 -12.73 2.88
C SER A 57 -17.18 -11.25 2.70
N ARG A 58 -17.64 -10.41 3.63
CA ARG A 58 -17.43 -8.96 3.59
C ARG A 58 -15.95 -8.54 3.61
N SER A 59 -15.10 -9.31 4.26
CA SER A 59 -13.65 -9.09 4.28
C SER A 59 -12.99 -9.27 2.91
N LYS A 60 -13.63 -10.03 2.01
CA LYS A 60 -13.12 -10.55 0.74
C LYS A 60 -11.98 -11.57 0.91
N GLU A 61 -11.80 -12.09 2.10
CA GLU A 61 -10.77 -13.07 2.45
C GLU A 61 -11.39 -14.39 2.94
N GLY A 62 -12.72 -14.43 3.17
CA GLY A 62 -13.47 -15.61 3.62
C GLY A 62 -14.64 -15.94 2.72
N ILE A 63 -15.28 -17.08 3.02
CA ILE A 63 -16.43 -17.62 2.29
C ILE A 63 -17.53 -18.01 3.27
N HIS A 64 -18.77 -17.60 2.97
CA HIS A 64 -19.96 -18.07 3.64
C HIS A 64 -20.68 -19.09 2.75
N ILE A 65 -20.97 -20.27 3.28
CA ILE A 65 -21.76 -21.30 2.61
C ILE A 65 -23.04 -21.52 3.42
N ILE A 66 -24.19 -21.54 2.76
CA ILE A 66 -25.48 -21.82 3.41
C ILE A 66 -26.05 -23.10 2.84
N ILE A 67 -26.35 -24.04 3.72
CA ILE A 67 -26.96 -25.35 3.40
C ILE A 67 -28.19 -25.60 4.29
N GLN A 68 -29.00 -26.57 3.94
CA GLN A 68 -30.01 -27.09 4.87
C GLN A 68 -29.35 -28.22 5.67
N ALA A 69 -29.27 -28.06 6.98
CA ALA A 69 -28.76 -29.05 7.92
C ALA A 69 -29.09 -28.67 9.36
N LYS A 70 -29.10 -29.67 10.26
CA LYS A 70 -29.13 -29.48 11.71
C LYS A 70 -27.91 -30.15 12.32
N LEU A 71 -27.20 -29.41 13.18
CA LEU A 71 -25.95 -29.86 13.76
C LEU A 71 -26.21 -30.71 15.02
N PRO A 72 -25.56 -31.87 15.18
CA PRO A 72 -25.54 -32.59 16.44
C PRO A 72 -24.78 -31.80 17.52
N GLU A 73 -24.93 -32.25 18.78
CA GLU A 73 -24.05 -31.69 19.84
C GLU A 73 -22.57 -31.91 19.50
N GLY A 74 -21.82 -30.83 19.36
CA GLY A 74 -20.47 -30.92 18.91
C GLY A 74 -19.73 -29.58 18.95
N ARG A 75 -18.57 -29.55 18.34
CA ARG A 75 -17.74 -28.34 18.23
C ARG A 75 -18.12 -27.56 16.98
N ASN A 76 -18.50 -26.30 17.15
CA ASN A 76 -18.97 -25.44 16.06
C ASN A 76 -17.89 -24.47 15.52
N ARG A 77 -16.72 -24.44 16.11
CA ARG A 77 -15.59 -23.59 15.64
C ARG A 77 -14.25 -24.18 16.04
N GLY A 78 -13.25 -23.99 15.21
CA GLY A 78 -11.90 -24.46 15.45
C GLY A 78 -11.05 -24.43 14.19
N VAL A 79 -10.18 -25.45 14.06
CA VAL A 79 -9.37 -25.66 12.87
C VAL A 79 -9.75 -26.98 12.20
N ILE A 80 -9.72 -26.99 10.85
CA ILE A 80 -10.17 -28.13 10.06
C ILE A 80 -9.07 -29.12 9.74
N ASP A 81 -7.83 -28.67 9.76
CA ASP A 81 -6.65 -29.46 9.40
C ASP A 81 -5.43 -29.16 10.29
N ASP A 82 -4.32 -29.83 10.00
CA ASP A 82 -3.07 -29.70 10.76
C ASP A 82 -2.26 -28.42 10.41
N GLU A 83 -2.66 -27.70 9.36
CA GLU A 83 -2.11 -26.40 8.95
C GLU A 83 -2.77 -25.24 9.72
N GLY A 84 -3.87 -25.53 10.45
CA GLY A 84 -4.53 -24.58 11.34
C GLY A 84 -5.56 -23.70 10.66
N HIS A 85 -6.11 -24.11 9.52
CA HIS A 85 -7.14 -23.36 8.80
C HIS A 85 -8.43 -23.30 9.60
N LYS A 86 -8.99 -22.09 9.75
CA LYS A 86 -10.11 -21.82 10.65
C LYS A 86 -11.44 -22.04 9.94
N ILE A 87 -12.37 -22.65 10.70
CA ILE A 87 -13.73 -22.90 10.27
C ILE A 87 -14.72 -22.67 11.42
N GLU A 88 -15.86 -22.11 11.08
CA GLU A 88 -17.03 -22.03 11.98
C GLU A 88 -18.25 -22.62 11.27
N ILE A 89 -19.11 -23.35 12.02
CA ILE A 89 -20.34 -23.93 11.51
C ILE A 89 -21.46 -23.72 12.52
N TYR A 90 -22.62 -23.20 12.11
CA TYR A 90 -23.73 -22.84 12.97
C TYR A 90 -25.07 -23.10 12.32
N ASP A 91 -26.04 -23.63 13.08
CA ASP A 91 -27.43 -23.79 12.67
C ASP A 91 -28.42 -22.95 13.51
N HIS A 92 -27.93 -22.22 14.51
CA HIS A 92 -28.71 -21.30 15.36
C HIS A 92 -27.81 -20.28 16.09
N SER A 93 -28.46 -19.27 16.68
CA SER A 93 -27.82 -18.27 17.58
C SER A 93 -26.60 -17.52 16.94
N ARG A 94 -26.65 -17.33 15.63
CA ARG A 94 -25.63 -16.60 14.88
C ARG A 94 -26.26 -15.55 13.96
N ILE A 95 -25.64 -14.38 13.86
CA ILE A 95 -25.99 -13.37 12.87
C ILE A 95 -24.81 -13.23 11.93
N ILE A 96 -25.07 -13.27 10.63
CA ILE A 96 -24.06 -13.11 9.60
C ILE A 96 -24.45 -11.97 8.66
N SER A 97 -23.46 -11.23 8.19
CA SER A 97 -23.66 -10.21 7.14
C SER A 97 -23.66 -10.89 5.78
N MET A 98 -24.77 -10.79 5.06
CA MET A 98 -24.89 -11.31 3.70
C MET A 98 -24.33 -10.28 2.71
N THR A 99 -23.49 -10.72 1.80
CA THR A 99 -22.87 -9.86 0.79
C THR A 99 -23.59 -9.91 -0.55
N GLY A 100 -24.19 -11.05 -0.87
CA GLY A 100 -24.73 -11.34 -2.19
C GLY A 100 -23.66 -11.51 -3.28
N TRP A 101 -22.37 -11.55 -2.93
CA TRP A 101 -21.29 -11.82 -3.87
C TRP A 101 -21.11 -13.31 -4.06
N VAL A 102 -22.08 -13.91 -4.78
CA VAL A 102 -22.10 -15.36 -5.05
C VAL A 102 -20.84 -15.77 -5.80
N ILE A 103 -20.23 -16.86 -5.36
CA ILE A 103 -19.03 -17.42 -6.01
C ILE A 103 -19.43 -17.94 -7.41
N GLU A 104 -18.61 -17.67 -8.40
CA GLU A 104 -18.83 -18.08 -9.78
C GLU A 104 -19.03 -19.61 -9.87
N GLY A 105 -20.11 -20.04 -10.53
CA GLY A 105 -20.48 -21.45 -10.63
C GLY A 105 -21.42 -21.96 -9.53
N PHE A 106 -21.66 -21.17 -8.47
CA PHE A 106 -22.60 -21.55 -7.40
C PHE A 106 -24.00 -20.97 -7.63
N PRO A 107 -25.06 -21.73 -7.27
CA PRO A 107 -26.44 -21.28 -7.45
C PRO A 107 -26.90 -20.33 -6.33
N THR A 108 -28.04 -19.68 -6.53
CA THR A 108 -28.71 -18.86 -5.53
C THR A 108 -29.75 -19.63 -4.71
N VAL A 109 -29.72 -20.96 -4.72
CA VAL A 109 -30.58 -21.84 -3.96
C VAL A 109 -29.85 -22.54 -2.85
N ILE A 110 -30.53 -22.93 -1.80
CA ILE A 110 -29.97 -23.64 -0.65
C ILE A 110 -30.48 -25.09 -0.69
N LYS A 111 -29.58 -26.06 -0.60
CA LYS A 111 -29.86 -27.49 -0.68
C LYS A 111 -29.56 -28.21 0.63
N ASP A 112 -30.11 -29.42 0.74
CA ASP A 112 -29.90 -30.32 1.88
C ASP A 112 -28.54 -31.00 1.77
N HIS A 113 -27.68 -30.78 2.77
CA HIS A 113 -26.35 -31.38 2.92
C HIS A 113 -26.15 -31.87 4.36
N GLN A 114 -27.15 -32.49 4.98
CA GLN A 114 -27.14 -32.95 6.37
C GLN A 114 -25.91 -33.82 6.67
N ALA A 115 -25.66 -34.85 5.87
CA ALA A 115 -24.55 -35.78 6.11
C ALA A 115 -23.16 -35.06 6.01
N PHE A 116 -23.02 -34.12 5.08
CA PHE A 116 -21.80 -33.35 4.94
C PHE A 116 -21.60 -32.40 6.13
N ALA A 117 -22.64 -31.75 6.62
CA ALA A 117 -22.54 -30.87 7.79
C ALA A 117 -22.08 -31.62 9.05
N GLU A 118 -22.58 -32.82 9.28
CA GLU A 118 -22.19 -33.70 10.40
C GLU A 118 -20.75 -34.16 10.26
N GLU A 119 -20.34 -34.59 9.06
CA GLU A 119 -18.96 -34.98 8.77
C GLU A 119 -18.00 -33.79 9.00
N LEU A 120 -18.31 -32.63 8.42
CA LEU A 120 -17.49 -31.43 8.51
C LEU A 120 -17.33 -30.97 9.97
N GLN A 121 -18.45 -30.96 10.75
CA GLN A 121 -18.40 -30.64 12.18
C GLN A 121 -17.50 -31.61 12.95
N SER A 122 -17.54 -32.91 12.63
CA SER A 122 -16.71 -33.93 13.30
C SER A 122 -15.19 -33.73 13.07
N ARG A 123 -14.80 -33.10 11.96
CA ARG A 123 -13.40 -32.78 11.62
C ARG A 123 -12.87 -31.58 12.38
N ILE A 124 -13.73 -30.75 12.98
CA ILE A 124 -13.31 -29.51 13.67
C ILE A 124 -12.52 -29.84 14.94
N LYS A 125 -11.24 -29.51 14.96
CA LYS A 125 -10.34 -29.68 16.09
C LYS A 125 -10.26 -28.40 16.93
N LYS A 126 -9.77 -28.53 18.17
CA LYS A 126 -9.55 -27.36 19.04
C LYS A 126 -8.30 -26.61 18.59
N SER A 127 -8.41 -25.29 18.42
CA SER A 127 -7.27 -24.47 17.98
C SER A 127 -6.07 -24.44 18.95
N GLU A 128 -6.25 -24.93 20.18
CA GLU A 128 -5.18 -25.06 21.19
C GLU A 128 -4.24 -26.24 20.93
N ASP A 129 -4.60 -27.17 20.06
CA ASP A 129 -3.80 -28.36 19.74
C ASP A 129 -2.66 -28.08 18.75
N PHE A 130 -2.58 -26.85 18.20
CA PHE A 130 -1.55 -26.43 17.27
C PHE A 130 -0.75 -25.24 17.82
N PRO A 131 0.58 -25.23 17.69
CA PRO A 131 1.40 -24.07 18.04
C PRO A 131 1.11 -22.95 17.02
N ALA A 132 0.27 -21.97 17.39
CA ALA A 132 0.16 -20.75 16.62
C ALA A 132 1.52 -20.03 16.61
N GLU A 133 1.95 -19.57 15.45
CA GLU A 133 3.16 -18.76 15.30
C GLU A 133 3.17 -17.63 16.34
N LYS A 134 4.28 -17.52 17.08
CA LYS A 134 4.49 -16.40 18.00
C LYS A 134 4.49 -15.10 17.21
N PRO A 135 3.75 -14.08 17.64
CA PRO A 135 4.01 -12.73 17.15
C PRO A 135 5.46 -12.39 17.48
N GLU A 136 6.27 -12.10 16.50
CA GLU A 136 7.73 -11.93 16.62
C GLU A 136 8.15 -10.81 17.58
N ASN A 137 7.24 -9.96 18.04
CA ASN A 137 7.56 -8.89 18.98
C ASN A 137 6.35 -8.47 19.84
N LEU A 138 6.14 -9.13 20.97
CA LEU A 138 5.11 -8.73 21.95
C LEU A 138 5.46 -7.44 22.70
N GLY A 139 6.72 -6.96 22.59
CA GLY A 139 7.24 -5.88 23.43
C GLY A 139 7.50 -6.32 24.86
N LYS A 140 7.78 -5.37 25.75
CA LYS A 140 7.92 -5.61 27.21
C LYS A 140 6.66 -5.11 27.91
N SER A 141 6.17 -5.89 28.90
CA SER A 141 5.18 -5.36 29.84
C SER A 141 5.75 -4.21 30.67
N PRO A 142 4.91 -3.28 31.09
CA PRO A 142 5.33 -2.22 31.99
C PRO A 142 5.87 -2.81 33.31
N ASP A 143 6.80 -2.09 33.92
CA ASP A 143 7.36 -2.47 35.22
C ASP A 143 6.36 -2.10 36.31
N LEU A 144 5.51 -3.06 36.70
CA LEU A 144 4.50 -2.91 37.75
C LEU A 144 4.94 -3.59 39.02
N GLU A 145 4.63 -3.00 40.19
CA GLU A 145 4.80 -3.65 41.48
C GLU A 145 3.82 -4.83 41.65
N ASP A 146 4.19 -5.82 42.50
CA ASP A 146 3.42 -7.06 42.71
C ASP A 146 1.97 -6.75 43.11
N GLU A 147 1.78 -5.79 44.04
CA GLU A 147 0.47 -5.37 44.55
C GLU A 147 -0.41 -4.81 43.42
N LYS A 148 0.19 -4.11 42.47
CA LYS A 148 -0.52 -3.53 41.32
C LYS A 148 -0.96 -4.59 40.32
N ILE A 149 -0.15 -5.61 40.10
CA ILE A 149 -0.53 -6.73 39.23
C ILE A 149 -1.69 -7.50 39.85
N ILE A 150 -1.64 -7.74 41.16
CA ILE A 150 -2.70 -8.43 41.92
C ILE A 150 -4.01 -7.59 41.83
N GLU A 151 -3.94 -6.30 42.10
CA GLU A 151 -5.11 -5.39 42.00
C GLU A 151 -5.77 -5.47 40.60
N LEU A 152 -4.97 -5.37 39.55
CA LEU A 152 -5.44 -5.43 38.17
C LEU A 152 -6.05 -6.79 37.81
N GLY A 153 -5.40 -7.89 38.21
CA GLY A 153 -5.92 -9.24 37.97
C GLY A 153 -7.23 -9.51 38.72
N LEU A 154 -7.36 -9.00 39.96
CA LEU A 154 -8.59 -9.13 40.74
C LEU A 154 -9.76 -8.32 40.15
N ALA A 155 -9.47 -7.25 39.43
CA ALA A 155 -10.44 -6.39 38.77
C ALA A 155 -10.90 -6.90 37.39
N GLU A 156 -10.35 -8.01 36.87
CA GLU A 156 -10.75 -8.58 35.58
C GLU A 156 -12.24 -8.94 35.56
N SER A 157 -12.95 -8.52 34.51
CA SER A 157 -14.38 -8.68 34.37
C SER A 157 -14.85 -10.14 34.27
N ASP A 158 -14.01 -11.07 33.78
CA ASP A 158 -14.32 -12.50 33.70
C ASP A 158 -14.13 -13.23 35.06
N GLY A 159 -13.50 -12.56 36.01
CA GLY A 159 -13.25 -13.06 37.34
C GLY A 159 -12.38 -14.32 37.41
N LYS A 160 -11.70 -14.70 36.31
CA LYS A 160 -10.88 -15.88 36.21
C LYS A 160 -9.68 -15.80 37.16
N PHE A 161 -8.96 -14.68 37.11
CA PHE A 161 -7.82 -14.42 38.00
C PHE A 161 -8.26 -14.46 39.47
N LYS A 162 -9.36 -13.78 39.83
CA LYS A 162 -9.87 -13.75 41.21
C LYS A 162 -10.24 -15.14 41.74
N ARG A 163 -10.92 -15.98 40.92
CA ARG A 163 -11.28 -17.34 41.34
C ARG A 163 -10.06 -18.21 41.65
N LEU A 164 -8.99 -18.07 40.87
CA LEU A 164 -7.76 -18.84 41.05
C LEU A 164 -6.92 -18.26 42.17
N TYR A 165 -6.72 -16.95 42.20
CA TYR A 165 -5.82 -16.29 43.16
C TYR A 165 -6.39 -16.25 44.58
N ASP A 166 -7.61 -15.67 44.76
CA ASP A 166 -8.28 -15.53 46.08
C ASP A 166 -9.17 -16.74 46.44
N GLY A 167 -9.67 -17.45 45.47
CA GLY A 167 -10.61 -18.57 45.70
C GLY A 167 -9.96 -19.96 45.74
N GLY A 168 -8.78 -20.13 45.18
CA GLY A 168 -8.18 -21.45 44.99
C GLY A 168 -9.07 -22.43 44.20
N ASP A 169 -10.03 -21.91 43.42
CA ASP A 169 -11.07 -22.71 42.78
C ASP A 169 -10.58 -23.33 41.47
N THR A 170 -10.33 -24.65 41.49
CA THR A 170 -9.88 -25.44 40.36
C THR A 170 -11.00 -26.14 39.60
N SER A 171 -12.27 -25.94 39.98
CA SER A 171 -13.45 -26.65 39.43
C SER A 171 -13.60 -26.52 37.92
N LYS A 172 -13.26 -25.38 37.35
CA LYS A 172 -13.28 -25.16 35.89
C LYS A 172 -12.13 -25.85 35.14
N TYR A 173 -11.23 -26.50 35.83
CA TYR A 173 -10.09 -27.24 35.28
C TYR A 173 -10.22 -28.73 35.59
N ASP A 174 -11.43 -29.21 35.82
CA ASP A 174 -11.74 -30.61 36.20
C ASP A 174 -10.98 -31.06 37.46
N TYR A 175 -10.74 -30.11 38.39
CA TYR A 175 -9.91 -30.31 39.62
C TYR A 175 -8.47 -30.71 39.31
N ASP A 176 -7.98 -30.42 38.08
CA ASP A 176 -6.56 -30.58 37.75
C ASP A 176 -5.79 -29.31 38.18
N ASP A 177 -5.16 -29.45 39.35
CA ASP A 177 -4.36 -28.37 39.93
C ASP A 177 -3.23 -27.89 39.03
N SER A 178 -2.64 -28.75 38.20
CA SER A 178 -1.55 -28.35 37.30
C SER A 178 -2.04 -27.47 36.15
N ARG A 179 -3.26 -27.71 35.68
CA ARG A 179 -3.91 -26.84 34.70
C ARG A 179 -4.34 -25.50 35.31
N ALA A 180 -4.79 -25.52 36.56
CA ALA A 180 -5.13 -24.33 37.31
C ALA A 180 -3.90 -23.44 37.58
N ASP A 181 -2.75 -24.07 37.98
CA ASP A 181 -1.47 -23.39 38.17
C ASP A 181 -1.01 -22.66 36.91
N LEU A 182 -1.02 -23.40 35.78
CA LEU A 182 -0.66 -22.79 34.46
C LEU A 182 -1.62 -21.66 34.09
N ALA A 183 -2.90 -21.79 34.36
CA ALA A 183 -3.90 -20.79 34.09
C ALA A 183 -3.72 -19.50 34.92
N LEU A 184 -3.34 -19.64 36.21
CA LEU A 184 -2.99 -18.47 37.03
C LEU A 184 -1.68 -17.83 36.54
N CYS A 185 -0.65 -18.65 36.27
CA CYS A 185 0.62 -18.15 35.70
C CYS A 185 0.40 -17.40 34.37
N ASN A 186 -0.49 -17.89 33.49
CA ASN A 186 -0.85 -17.19 32.27
C ASN A 186 -1.50 -15.81 32.56
N GLY A 187 -2.37 -15.74 33.56
CA GLY A 187 -2.96 -14.48 34.02
C GLY A 187 -1.92 -13.50 34.53
N ILE A 188 -0.98 -13.97 35.37
CA ILE A 188 0.12 -13.14 35.88
C ILE A 188 1.08 -12.76 34.74
N ALA A 189 1.45 -13.70 33.88
CA ALA A 189 2.37 -13.49 32.77
C ALA A 189 1.84 -12.44 31.74
N PHE A 190 0.55 -12.27 31.66
CA PHE A 190 -0.05 -11.19 30.89
C PHE A 190 0.42 -9.81 31.37
N TYR A 191 0.62 -9.61 32.68
CA TYR A 191 1.04 -8.36 33.30
C TYR A 191 2.55 -8.22 33.43
N THR A 192 3.31 -9.32 33.58
CA THR A 192 4.76 -9.32 33.72
C THR A 192 5.40 -10.54 33.09
N GLN A 193 6.53 -10.38 32.38
CA GLN A 193 7.33 -11.49 31.85
C GLN A 193 8.58 -11.79 32.72
N LYS A 194 8.66 -11.22 33.94
CA LYS A 194 9.74 -11.48 34.87
C LYS A 194 9.43 -12.76 35.64
N PRO A 195 10.18 -13.88 35.46
CA PRO A 195 9.89 -15.17 36.11
C PRO A 195 9.83 -15.07 37.62
N GLU A 196 10.73 -14.28 38.22
CA GLU A 196 10.83 -14.10 39.66
C GLU A 196 9.59 -13.38 40.22
N GLN A 197 9.01 -12.47 39.45
CA GLN A 197 7.80 -11.76 39.84
C GLN A 197 6.56 -12.65 39.72
N ILE A 198 6.50 -13.47 38.67
CA ILE A 198 5.42 -14.48 38.53
C ILE A 198 5.45 -15.46 39.69
N ASP A 199 6.65 -15.93 40.09
CA ASP A 199 6.81 -16.84 41.25
C ASP A 199 6.33 -16.18 42.54
N ARG A 200 6.74 -14.93 42.83
CA ARG A 200 6.32 -14.22 44.04
C ARG A 200 4.80 -14.05 44.15
N ILE A 201 4.19 -13.61 43.02
CA ILE A 201 2.73 -13.41 42.99
C ILE A 201 2.00 -14.76 43.10
N PHE A 202 2.47 -15.81 42.43
CA PHE A 202 1.86 -17.14 42.54
C PHE A 202 1.91 -17.65 43.97
N ARG A 203 3.05 -17.50 44.69
CA ARG A 203 3.23 -17.89 46.07
C ARG A 203 2.28 -17.20 47.06
N SER A 204 1.79 -16.02 46.73
CA SER A 204 0.80 -15.30 47.56
C SER A 204 -0.66 -15.72 47.26
N SER A 205 -0.89 -16.61 46.28
CA SER A 205 -2.22 -17.11 45.96
C SER A 205 -2.65 -18.33 46.78
N LEU A 206 -3.98 -18.59 46.78
CA LEU A 206 -4.52 -19.81 47.43
C LEU A 206 -4.23 -21.13 46.65
N LEU A 207 -3.60 -21.05 45.45
CA LEU A 207 -3.12 -22.22 44.74
C LEU A 207 -1.73 -22.66 45.19
N MET A 208 -1.08 -21.91 46.08
CA MET A 208 0.25 -22.29 46.60
C MET A 208 0.19 -23.62 47.36
N ARG A 209 1.07 -24.56 47.01
CA ARG A 209 1.18 -25.88 47.60
C ARG A 209 2.57 -26.48 47.43
N ASP A 210 2.92 -27.58 48.16
CA ASP A 210 4.25 -28.20 48.19
C ASP A 210 4.82 -28.55 46.81
N LYS A 211 3.96 -28.87 45.81
CA LYS A 211 4.39 -29.14 44.46
C LYS A 211 5.07 -27.93 43.78
N TRP A 212 4.69 -26.70 44.17
CA TRP A 212 5.30 -25.48 43.66
C TRP A 212 6.73 -25.26 44.13
N GLU A 213 7.13 -25.87 45.26
CA GLU A 213 8.52 -25.81 45.80
C GLU A 213 9.52 -26.55 44.91
N ARG A 214 9.05 -27.44 44.05
CA ARG A 214 9.90 -28.13 43.09
C ARG A 214 10.34 -27.18 41.98
N ASP A 215 11.67 -26.95 41.84
CA ASP A 215 12.25 -26.04 40.85
C ASP A 215 11.92 -26.42 39.43
N ASP A 216 11.94 -27.71 39.08
CA ASP A 216 11.61 -28.22 37.76
C ASP A 216 10.18 -27.92 37.36
N TYR A 217 9.24 -28.12 38.28
CA TYR A 217 7.81 -27.88 38.05
C TYR A 217 7.50 -26.40 37.93
N ARG A 218 8.00 -25.58 38.90
CA ARG A 218 7.81 -24.13 38.95
C ARG A 218 8.36 -23.44 37.69
N ALA A 219 9.64 -23.67 37.38
CA ALA A 219 10.30 -23.10 36.23
C ALA A 219 9.62 -23.53 34.91
N GLY A 220 9.24 -24.81 34.79
CA GLY A 220 8.54 -25.33 33.63
C GLY A 220 7.17 -24.70 33.42
N THR A 221 6.40 -24.46 34.50
CA THR A 221 5.07 -23.84 34.44
C THR A 221 5.15 -22.35 34.06
N ILE A 222 6.07 -21.61 34.71
CA ILE A 222 6.31 -20.19 34.42
C ILE A 222 6.78 -20.00 32.96
N ASN A 223 7.74 -20.81 32.50
CA ASN A 223 8.24 -20.74 31.14
C ASN A 223 7.14 -21.05 30.12
N LYS A 224 6.29 -22.05 30.36
CA LYS A 224 5.12 -22.33 29.49
C LYS A 224 4.17 -21.14 29.45
N ALA A 225 3.91 -20.50 30.59
CA ALA A 225 3.04 -19.31 30.63
C ALA A 225 3.62 -18.15 29.82
N ILE A 226 4.91 -17.84 30.00
CA ILE A 226 5.58 -16.77 29.23
C ILE A 226 5.65 -17.11 27.73
N GLN A 227 5.99 -18.35 27.40
CA GLN A 227 6.08 -18.80 26.03
C GLN A 227 4.73 -18.87 25.33
N GLY A 228 3.64 -19.13 26.03
CA GLY A 228 2.28 -19.19 25.53
C GLY A 228 1.60 -17.83 25.36
N LEU A 229 2.25 -16.72 25.74
CA LEU A 229 1.67 -15.38 25.64
C LEU A 229 1.39 -15.00 24.19
N ARG A 230 0.15 -14.59 23.92
CA ARG A 230 -0.30 -14.00 22.65
C ARG A 230 -0.53 -12.50 22.75
N LYS A 231 -0.74 -11.99 23.97
CA LYS A 231 -0.95 -10.57 24.30
C LYS A 231 -0.29 -10.30 25.64
N ILE A 232 0.17 -9.07 25.84
CA ILE A 232 0.65 -8.57 27.11
C ILE A 232 -0.19 -7.40 27.58
N TYR A 233 -0.17 -7.17 28.89
CA TYR A 233 -0.75 -5.97 29.47
C TYR A 233 0.02 -4.75 28.97
N LYS A 234 -0.68 -3.88 28.27
CA LYS A 234 -0.17 -2.55 27.92
C LYS A 234 -0.89 -1.57 28.82
N VAL A 235 -0.16 -0.88 29.68
CA VAL A 235 -0.74 0.14 30.55
C VAL A 235 -1.49 1.14 29.69
N HIS A 236 -2.73 1.44 30.00
CA HIS A 236 -3.38 2.61 29.48
C HIS A 236 -2.74 3.85 30.12
N HIS A 237 -1.46 4.07 29.80
CA HIS A 237 -0.73 5.30 30.07
C HIS A 237 -0.70 5.74 31.56
N GLY A 238 -0.73 4.79 32.52
CA GLY A 238 -0.64 5.10 33.94
C GLY A 238 -1.78 5.98 34.49
N ILE A 239 -2.94 6.05 33.81
CA ILE A 239 -4.10 6.83 34.22
C ILE A 239 -4.97 6.00 35.17
N SER A 240 -5.25 6.55 36.34
CA SER A 240 -6.06 5.97 37.40
C SER A 240 -7.40 6.70 37.55
N ILE A 241 -8.32 6.09 38.31
CA ILE A 241 -9.62 6.73 38.62
C ILE A 241 -9.46 8.10 39.31
N SER A 242 -8.43 8.23 40.17
CA SER A 242 -8.12 9.49 40.82
C SER A 242 -7.68 10.60 39.86
N ASP A 243 -7.12 10.25 38.70
CA ASP A 243 -6.75 11.20 37.66
C ASP A 243 -7.96 11.77 36.90
N LEU A 244 -9.08 11.04 36.87
CA LEU A 244 -10.29 11.40 36.15
C LEU A 244 -11.39 12.01 37.03
N THR A 245 -11.27 11.87 38.36
CA THR A 245 -12.32 12.23 39.30
C THR A 245 -11.89 13.23 40.35
N LYS A 246 -12.88 13.86 41.01
CA LYS A 246 -12.72 14.66 42.19
C LYS A 246 -13.80 14.27 43.23
N GLU A 247 -13.57 14.53 44.50
CA GLU A 247 -14.58 14.36 45.53
C GLU A 247 -15.76 15.32 45.27
N LYS A 248 -16.99 14.82 45.37
CA LYS A 248 -18.22 15.55 45.11
C LYS A 248 -18.51 16.56 46.25
N ASP A 249 -18.23 16.16 47.48
CA ASP A 249 -18.38 16.97 48.67
C ASP A 249 -17.16 16.79 49.57
N LYS A 250 -16.53 17.89 49.99
CA LYS A 250 -15.36 17.90 50.87
C LYS A 250 -15.62 17.24 52.24
N ASN A 251 -16.90 17.11 52.62
CA ASN A 251 -17.34 16.57 53.92
C ASN A 251 -17.78 15.10 53.86
N LYS A 252 -17.86 14.50 52.63
CA LYS A 252 -18.20 13.09 52.44
C LYS A 252 -17.06 12.38 51.68
N LYS A 253 -16.17 11.78 52.44
CA LYS A 253 -15.11 10.91 51.88
C LYS A 253 -15.75 9.76 51.11
N GLY A 254 -15.39 9.60 49.83
CA GLY A 254 -15.73 8.44 49.02
C GLY A 254 -16.75 8.65 47.91
N ASP A 255 -17.44 9.80 47.83
CA ASP A 255 -18.37 10.10 46.72
C ASP A 255 -17.63 10.80 45.58
N LEU A 256 -17.19 10.03 44.59
CA LEU A 256 -16.39 10.49 43.44
C LEU A 256 -17.29 11.06 42.33
N GLN A 257 -16.86 12.16 41.73
CA GLN A 257 -17.48 12.75 40.54
C GLN A 257 -16.45 12.90 39.41
N PHE A 258 -16.80 12.48 38.19
CA PHE A 258 -15.99 12.71 37.03
C PHE A 258 -15.69 14.20 36.82
N SER A 259 -14.43 14.51 36.55
CA SER A 259 -13.98 15.92 36.35
C SER A 259 -13.32 16.06 34.96
N PRO A 260 -14.04 16.54 33.94
CA PRO A 260 -13.48 16.69 32.60
C PRO A 260 -12.20 17.54 32.53
N SER A 261 -12.09 18.57 33.39
CA SER A 261 -10.89 19.42 33.42
C SER A 261 -9.66 18.68 33.98
N LYS A 262 -9.85 17.89 35.04
CA LYS A 262 -8.78 17.10 35.64
C LYS A 262 -8.38 15.97 34.73
N ALA A 263 -9.37 15.25 34.14
CA ALA A 263 -9.17 14.21 33.20
C ALA A 263 -8.38 14.68 31.94
N ALA A 264 -8.79 15.81 31.36
CA ALA A 264 -8.09 16.35 30.19
C ALA A 264 -6.62 16.66 30.51
N LYS A 265 -6.34 17.27 31.66
CA LYS A 265 -4.97 17.56 32.08
C LYS A 265 -4.16 16.28 32.32
N SER A 266 -4.69 15.35 33.13
CA SER A 266 -3.99 14.12 33.45
C SER A 266 -3.73 13.22 32.22
N ILE A 267 -4.68 13.21 31.26
CA ILE A 267 -4.52 12.47 30.02
C ILE A 267 -3.44 13.12 29.15
N LEU A 268 -3.44 14.45 29.00
CA LEU A 268 -2.41 15.17 28.24
C LEU A 268 -1.00 15.03 28.85
N ASP A 269 -0.91 14.99 30.16
CA ASP A 269 0.39 14.86 30.86
C ASP A 269 1.00 13.46 30.67
N LYS A 270 0.19 12.43 30.37
CA LYS A 270 0.62 11.03 30.34
C LYS A 270 0.55 10.39 28.96
N VAL A 271 -0.22 10.95 28.04
CA VAL A 271 -0.43 10.39 26.68
C VAL A 271 0.00 11.41 25.64
N PRO A 272 0.85 11.03 24.71
CA PRO A 272 1.27 11.92 23.63
C PRO A 272 0.13 12.11 22.63
N PHE A 273 -0.51 13.30 22.70
CA PHE A 273 -1.47 13.75 21.71
C PHE A 273 -0.91 14.96 20.96
N LYS A 274 -1.25 15.04 19.67
CA LYS A 274 -0.98 16.22 18.84
C LYS A 274 -2.17 16.55 17.95
N LEU A 275 -2.19 17.78 17.45
CA LEU A 275 -3.10 18.25 16.41
C LEU A 275 -2.29 18.66 15.19
N ALA A 276 -2.74 18.25 14.02
CA ALA A 276 -2.06 18.61 12.79
C ALA A 276 -2.25 20.09 12.46
N SER A 277 -1.20 20.76 12.01
CA SER A 277 -1.22 22.19 11.69
C SER A 277 -2.24 22.56 10.62
N TRP A 278 -2.46 21.68 9.63
CA TRP A 278 -3.42 21.87 8.55
C TRP A 278 -4.88 21.60 8.92
N GLU A 279 -5.14 20.99 10.09
CA GLU A 279 -6.49 20.69 10.60
C GLU A 279 -6.89 21.58 11.79
N VAL A 280 -6.01 22.48 12.23
CA VAL A 280 -6.18 23.26 13.49
C VAL A 280 -7.46 24.10 13.53
N GLN A 281 -7.95 24.55 12.37
CA GLN A 281 -9.18 25.35 12.26
C GLN A 281 -10.45 24.50 12.21
N ASP A 282 -10.34 23.19 11.99
CA ASP A 282 -11.49 22.29 11.99
C ASP A 282 -11.83 21.85 13.41
N GLU A 283 -13.06 22.13 13.87
CA GLU A 283 -13.53 21.69 15.19
C GLU A 283 -13.60 20.15 15.29
N LYS A 284 -13.79 19.48 14.14
CA LYS A 284 -13.85 18.02 14.03
C LYS A 284 -12.48 17.39 13.74
N ALA A 285 -11.41 18.18 13.74
CA ALA A 285 -10.07 17.67 13.52
C ALA A 285 -9.78 16.45 14.40
N PRO A 286 -9.25 15.34 13.85
CA PRO A 286 -8.88 14.17 14.65
C PRO A 286 -7.69 14.48 15.55
N LEU A 287 -7.69 13.89 16.75
CA LEU A 287 -6.50 13.86 17.58
C LEU A 287 -5.55 12.76 17.10
N TRP A 288 -4.30 13.13 16.95
CA TRP A 288 -3.22 12.22 16.67
C TRP A 288 -2.61 11.71 17.97
N THR A 289 -2.28 10.42 18.00
CA THR A 289 -1.57 9.77 19.12
C THR A 289 -0.40 8.96 18.60
N CYS A 290 0.69 8.88 19.37
CA CYS A 290 1.88 8.17 18.99
C CYS A 290 1.86 6.76 19.57
N GLY A 291 2.14 5.75 18.74
CA GLY A 291 2.36 4.38 19.18
C GLY A 291 3.78 4.14 19.72
N ASP A 292 3.99 2.98 20.34
CA ASP A 292 5.31 2.57 20.87
C ASP A 292 6.41 2.49 19.79
N ASN A 293 6.02 2.38 18.54
CA ASN A 293 6.91 2.37 17.37
C ASN A 293 7.23 3.76 16.81
N GLY A 294 6.87 4.83 17.50
CA GLY A 294 7.09 6.21 17.06
C GLY A 294 6.12 6.73 15.99
N LEU A 295 5.19 5.89 15.49
CA LEU A 295 4.25 6.26 14.43
C LEU A 295 3.04 7.00 15.00
N TRP A 296 2.68 8.13 14.36
CA TRP A 296 1.50 8.91 14.71
C TRP A 296 0.28 8.48 13.89
N THR A 297 -0.83 8.23 14.58
CA THR A 297 -2.09 7.76 13.99
C THR A 297 -3.28 8.60 14.44
N LYS A 298 -4.35 8.65 13.64
CA LYS A 298 -5.61 9.39 13.94
C LYS A 298 -6.51 8.66 14.94
N GLY A 299 -5.95 8.02 15.94
CA GLY A 299 -6.67 7.22 16.93
C GLY A 299 -6.94 7.94 18.27
N GLY A 300 -6.50 9.19 18.43
CA GLY A 300 -6.50 9.86 19.73
C GLY A 300 -7.89 10.10 20.34
N ASP A 301 -8.89 10.43 19.53
CA ASP A 301 -10.27 10.60 20.01
C ASP A 301 -10.84 9.29 20.57
N PHE A 302 -10.57 8.16 19.90
CA PHE A 302 -10.98 6.84 20.37
C PHE A 302 -10.21 6.38 21.60
N LEU A 303 -8.91 6.68 21.66
CA LEU A 303 -8.09 6.38 22.83
C LEU A 303 -8.59 7.10 24.11
N ILE A 304 -9.01 8.36 23.99
CA ILE A 304 -9.61 9.09 25.10
C ILE A 304 -10.91 8.41 25.57
N GLU A 305 -11.77 7.97 24.65
CA GLU A 305 -12.97 7.21 24.99
C GLU A 305 -12.60 5.95 25.77
N GLN A 306 -11.70 5.15 25.24
CA GLN A 306 -11.25 3.92 25.91
C GLN A 306 -10.68 4.16 27.30
N ILE A 307 -9.86 5.20 27.48
CA ILE A 307 -9.31 5.55 28.79
C ILE A 307 -10.44 5.94 29.76
N CYS A 308 -11.35 6.80 29.35
CA CYS A 308 -12.45 7.24 30.20
C CYS A 308 -13.39 6.08 30.59
N ASP A 309 -13.75 5.23 29.63
CA ASP A 309 -14.67 4.13 29.84
C ASP A 309 -14.04 3.03 30.73
N LYS A 310 -12.77 2.66 30.49
CA LYS A 310 -12.10 1.62 31.27
C LYS A 310 -11.70 2.04 32.66
N VAL A 311 -11.42 3.33 32.87
CA VAL A 311 -10.93 3.84 34.17
C VAL A 311 -12.03 4.40 35.04
N ALA A 312 -13.04 5.06 34.44
CA ALA A 312 -14.10 5.73 35.18
C ALA A 312 -15.47 5.04 35.07
N GLU A 313 -15.59 4.01 34.22
CA GLU A 313 -16.81 3.20 34.04
C GLU A 313 -18.12 4.05 34.05
N ASP A 314 -19.08 3.72 34.90
CA ASP A 314 -20.37 4.41 34.99
C ASP A 314 -20.28 5.92 35.34
N LEU A 315 -19.13 6.41 35.81
CA LEU A 315 -18.88 7.82 36.06
C LEU A 315 -18.59 8.60 34.76
N SER A 316 -18.16 7.91 33.67
CA SER A 316 -17.89 8.50 32.38
C SER A 316 -19.16 8.53 31.53
N LYS A 317 -19.80 9.71 31.43
CA LYS A 317 -20.91 9.94 30.51
C LYS A 317 -20.38 10.52 29.21
N GLN A 318 -21.03 10.25 28.08
CA GLN A 318 -20.65 10.77 26.75
C GLN A 318 -20.43 12.29 26.71
N GLY A 319 -21.27 13.07 27.41
CA GLY A 319 -21.07 14.51 27.54
C GLY A 319 -19.77 14.91 28.23
N ASN A 320 -19.34 14.12 29.23
CA ASN A 320 -18.07 14.32 29.92
C ASN A 320 -16.87 13.99 29.01
N ILE A 321 -16.94 12.89 28.26
CA ILE A 321 -15.91 12.49 27.32
C ILE A 321 -15.75 13.54 26.21
N SER A 322 -16.86 13.99 25.64
CA SER A 322 -16.85 15.05 24.63
C SER A 322 -16.21 16.34 25.15
N GLU A 323 -16.45 16.70 26.40
CA GLU A 323 -15.81 17.87 27.05
C GLU A 323 -14.31 17.65 27.28
N VAL A 324 -13.87 16.44 27.63
CA VAL A 324 -12.44 16.09 27.75
C VAL A 324 -11.76 16.26 26.38
N LYS A 325 -12.31 15.68 25.32
CA LYS A 325 -11.79 15.83 23.96
C LYS A 325 -11.69 17.30 23.53
N ARG A 326 -12.76 18.06 23.76
CA ARG A 326 -12.79 19.50 23.44
C ARG A 326 -11.68 20.28 24.16
N ARG A 327 -11.45 20.00 25.46
CA ARG A 327 -10.40 20.65 26.25
C ARG A 327 -9.02 20.30 25.74
N ILE A 328 -8.75 19.02 25.49
CA ILE A 328 -7.48 18.55 24.92
C ILE A 328 -7.21 19.21 23.56
N LYS A 329 -8.21 19.22 22.65
CA LYS A 329 -8.08 19.90 21.36
C LYS A 329 -7.78 21.41 21.51
N ASN A 330 -8.44 22.08 22.42
CA ASN A 330 -8.20 23.50 22.64
C ASN A 330 -6.80 23.82 23.18
N ASP A 331 -6.23 22.94 23.99
CA ASP A 331 -4.86 23.12 24.47
C ASP A 331 -3.84 22.82 23.34
N LEU A 332 -4.05 21.79 22.55
CA LEU A 332 -3.17 21.42 21.46
C LEU A 332 -3.22 22.39 20.25
N ARG A 333 -4.33 23.12 20.07
CA ARG A 333 -4.42 24.20 19.07
C ARG A 333 -3.41 25.34 19.29
N LYS A 334 -2.85 25.46 20.47
CA LYS A 334 -1.84 26.50 20.81
C LYS A 334 -0.47 26.14 20.26
N ASP A 335 -0.21 24.82 20.05
CA ASP A 335 1.07 24.28 19.57
C ASP A 335 0.83 23.10 18.60
N PRO A 336 0.25 23.37 17.43
CA PRO A 336 0.00 22.33 16.43
C PRO A 336 1.29 21.86 15.78
N VAL A 337 1.32 20.61 15.30
CA VAL A 337 2.49 19.99 14.72
C VAL A 337 2.35 19.83 13.21
N GLU A 338 3.42 20.08 12.51
CA GLU A 338 3.53 19.76 11.10
C GLU A 338 4.11 18.36 10.92
N PHE A 339 3.22 17.37 10.80
CA PHE A 339 3.63 15.99 10.54
C PHE A 339 4.27 15.84 9.16
N ASP A 340 5.28 14.98 9.06
CA ASP A 340 5.99 14.60 7.85
C ASP A 340 6.70 15.76 7.14
N THR A 341 5.96 16.79 6.72
CA THR A 341 6.50 17.93 5.95
C THR A 341 7.38 18.86 6.78
N GLY A 342 7.24 18.86 8.10
CA GLY A 342 8.18 19.56 9.00
C GLY A 342 9.61 19.00 8.95
N LYS A 343 9.76 17.73 8.56
CA LYS A 343 11.04 17.03 8.33
C LYS A 343 10.98 16.28 6.99
N PRO A 344 10.95 16.98 5.86
CA PRO A 344 10.58 16.42 4.55
C PRO A 344 11.57 15.38 3.99
N THR A 345 12.74 15.23 4.60
CA THR A 345 13.75 14.23 4.23
C THR A 345 13.68 12.97 5.08
N LEU A 346 12.88 12.96 6.14
CA LEU A 346 12.65 11.76 6.94
C LEU A 346 11.56 10.90 6.32
N VAL A 347 11.81 9.62 6.19
CA VAL A 347 10.87 8.64 5.63
C VAL A 347 10.72 7.48 6.58
N GLY A 348 9.51 7.31 7.12
CA GLY A 348 9.15 6.19 7.98
C GLY A 348 8.80 4.94 7.19
N THR A 349 9.03 3.77 7.79
CA THR A 349 8.69 2.44 7.26
C THR A 349 7.69 1.73 8.15
N LYS A 350 6.96 0.77 7.59
CA LYS A 350 5.91 0.02 8.28
C LYS A 350 6.40 -0.65 9.55
N ASN A 351 7.61 -1.17 9.58
CA ASN A 351 8.20 -1.85 10.74
C ASN A 351 8.90 -0.92 11.73
N GLY A 352 8.63 0.39 11.71
CA GLY A 352 9.05 1.32 12.75
C GLY A 352 10.47 1.88 12.60
N TYR A 353 11.05 1.83 11.41
CA TYR A 353 12.31 2.52 11.11
C TYR A 353 12.05 3.86 10.42
N VAL A 354 12.95 4.80 10.63
CA VAL A 354 13.02 6.06 9.89
C VAL A 354 14.35 6.16 9.17
N CYS A 355 14.31 6.60 7.93
CA CYS A 355 15.47 6.88 7.10
C CYS A 355 15.60 8.38 6.86
N ASP A 356 16.77 8.95 7.11
CA ASP A 356 17.10 10.31 6.67
C ASP A 356 17.73 10.25 5.27
N LEU A 357 17.03 10.79 4.30
CA LEU A 357 17.47 10.80 2.90
C LEU A 357 18.71 11.68 2.63
N ILE A 358 19.08 12.58 3.53
CA ILE A 358 20.29 13.42 3.41
C ILE A 358 21.51 12.67 3.90
N THR A 359 21.42 12.05 5.08
CA THR A 359 22.56 11.35 5.69
C THR A 359 22.61 9.87 5.28
N GLY A 360 21.48 9.30 4.87
CA GLY A 360 21.29 7.86 4.62
C GLY A 360 21.30 7.04 5.91
N GLU A 361 21.19 7.67 7.06
CA GLU A 361 21.09 7.00 8.35
C GLU A 361 19.71 6.35 8.49
N VAL A 362 19.68 5.12 9.00
CA VAL A 362 18.43 4.41 9.32
C VAL A 362 18.47 4.02 10.79
N ARG A 363 17.44 4.42 11.52
CA ARG A 363 17.25 4.14 12.95
C ARG A 363 15.79 3.85 13.27
N LEU A 364 15.51 3.43 14.48
CA LEU A 364 14.13 3.32 14.96
C LEU A 364 13.47 4.71 14.99
N MET A 365 12.17 4.75 14.66
CA MET A 365 11.38 5.98 14.76
C MET A 365 11.17 6.37 16.22
N GLU A 366 11.18 7.67 16.46
CA GLU A 366 10.84 8.31 17.73
C GLU A 366 9.62 9.22 17.54
N SER A 367 8.95 9.56 18.64
CA SER A 367 7.76 10.44 18.59
C SER A 367 8.08 11.82 17.99
N GLU A 368 9.30 12.31 18.20
CA GLU A 368 9.82 13.59 17.71
C GLU A 368 10.10 13.62 16.22
N ASP A 369 10.05 12.47 15.55
CA ASP A 369 10.17 12.42 14.09
C ASP A 369 8.90 12.88 13.39
N TYR A 370 7.77 12.85 14.12
CA TYR A 370 6.46 13.27 13.63
C TYR A 370 6.05 12.60 12.32
N ILE A 371 6.37 11.31 12.18
CA ILE A 371 5.96 10.50 11.02
C ILE A 371 4.52 10.05 11.20
N SER A 372 3.69 10.29 10.19
CA SER A 372 2.26 9.94 10.22
C SER A 372 1.95 8.64 9.49
N GLU A 373 0.86 7.98 9.89
CA GLU A 373 0.30 6.81 9.19
C GLU A 373 -0.09 7.11 7.74
N GLU A 374 -0.33 8.38 7.39
CA GLU A 374 -0.73 8.77 6.04
C GLU A 374 0.42 8.69 5.03
N LEU A 375 1.66 8.94 5.49
CA LEU A 375 2.84 9.02 4.62
C LEU A 375 3.94 8.01 4.97
N VAL A 376 3.76 7.16 5.98
CA VAL A 376 4.67 6.04 6.23
C VAL A 376 4.68 5.11 5.01
N LEU A 377 5.84 4.61 4.61
CA LEU A 377 5.91 3.60 3.54
C LEU A 377 5.35 2.27 4.05
N PRO A 378 4.46 1.61 3.30
CA PRO A 378 3.93 0.29 3.66
C PRO A 378 4.94 -0.84 3.34
N VAL A 379 6.21 -0.58 3.57
CA VAL A 379 7.36 -1.45 3.29
C VAL A 379 8.16 -1.63 4.57
N ASP A 380 8.60 -2.85 4.84
CA ASP A 380 9.51 -3.14 5.92
C ASP A 380 10.95 -2.87 5.50
N PHE A 381 11.69 -2.15 6.34
CA PHE A 381 13.13 -2.01 6.15
C PHE A 381 13.84 -3.27 6.66
N LYS A 382 14.56 -3.95 5.78
CA LYS A 382 15.45 -5.08 6.08
C LYS A 382 16.82 -4.76 5.45
N PRO A 383 17.87 -4.53 6.24
CA PRO A 383 19.18 -4.17 5.71
C PRO A 383 19.74 -5.29 4.81
N ASN A 384 20.52 -4.90 3.78
CA ASN A 384 21.19 -5.82 2.86
C ASN A 384 20.28 -6.74 2.04
N THR A 385 18.98 -6.51 2.02
CA THR A 385 18.06 -7.25 1.16
C THR A 385 18.25 -6.82 -0.29
N LYS A 386 18.18 -7.77 -1.22
CA LYS A 386 18.32 -7.57 -2.68
C LYS A 386 16.96 -7.47 -3.36
N CYS A 387 16.91 -6.97 -4.61
CA CYS A 387 15.69 -6.85 -5.43
C CYS A 387 15.93 -7.19 -6.91
N PRO A 388 16.36 -8.42 -7.23
CA PRO A 388 16.72 -8.82 -8.58
C PRO A 388 15.57 -8.73 -9.58
N GLU A 389 14.34 -9.04 -9.18
CA GLU A 389 13.17 -9.00 -10.05
C GLU A 389 12.80 -7.57 -10.45
N ILE A 390 13.00 -6.58 -9.56
CA ILE A 390 12.78 -5.17 -9.88
C ILE A 390 13.84 -4.66 -10.88
N PHE A 391 15.12 -5.02 -10.72
CA PHE A 391 16.14 -4.69 -11.71
C PHE A 391 15.85 -5.31 -13.07
N LYS A 392 15.46 -6.60 -13.09
CA LYS A 392 15.02 -7.27 -14.30
C LYS A 392 13.84 -6.58 -14.96
N PHE A 393 12.85 -6.16 -14.17
CA PHE A 393 11.70 -5.41 -14.69
C PHE A 393 12.13 -4.10 -15.37
N TYR A 394 13.06 -3.34 -14.80
CA TYR A 394 13.56 -2.13 -15.45
C TYR A 394 14.38 -2.42 -16.71
N ASP A 395 15.14 -3.51 -16.72
CA ASP A 395 15.85 -3.99 -17.93
C ASP A 395 14.88 -4.40 -19.04
N ASP A 396 13.73 -4.97 -18.66
CA ASP A 396 12.71 -5.40 -19.61
C ASP A 396 11.93 -4.24 -20.24
N ILE A 397 11.74 -3.12 -19.56
CA ILE A 397 10.91 -2.00 -20.05
C ILE A 397 11.72 -0.84 -20.65
N CYS A 398 13.00 -0.70 -20.32
CA CYS A 398 13.88 0.37 -20.80
C CYS A 398 15.03 -0.18 -21.64
N SER A 399 15.37 0.54 -22.71
CA SER A 399 16.49 0.18 -23.61
C SER A 399 17.84 0.68 -23.15
N ASP A 400 17.88 1.66 -22.21
CA ASP A 400 19.11 2.32 -21.77
C ASP A 400 19.15 2.56 -20.26
N ASP A 401 20.35 2.56 -19.70
CA ASP A 401 20.56 2.72 -18.26
C ASP A 401 20.23 4.12 -17.75
N CYS A 402 20.27 5.14 -18.60
CA CYS A 402 19.86 6.50 -18.23
C CYS A 402 18.36 6.57 -17.94
N SER A 403 17.51 5.94 -18.78
CA SER A 403 16.07 5.82 -18.56
C SER A 403 15.75 5.03 -17.30
N LYS A 404 16.49 3.93 -17.02
CA LYS A 404 16.36 3.15 -15.80
C LYS A 404 16.70 3.98 -14.55
N MET A 405 17.84 4.68 -14.58
CA MET A 405 18.24 5.58 -13.49
C MET A 405 17.25 6.73 -13.30
N ALA A 406 16.66 7.26 -14.37
CA ALA A 406 15.63 8.29 -14.25
C ALA A 406 14.36 7.77 -13.57
N MET A 407 13.94 6.51 -13.83
CA MET A 407 12.82 5.87 -13.13
C MET A 407 13.11 5.67 -11.64
N ILE A 408 14.30 5.17 -11.29
CA ILE A 408 14.72 4.98 -9.89
C ILE A 408 14.78 6.34 -9.18
N SER A 409 15.32 7.37 -9.85
CA SER A 409 15.41 8.72 -9.28
C SER A 409 14.03 9.38 -9.11
N ASP A 410 13.05 9.08 -9.97
CA ASP A 410 11.66 9.53 -9.82
C ASP A 410 11.01 8.90 -8.59
N ASP A 411 11.29 7.63 -8.32
CA ASP A 411 10.80 6.95 -7.13
C ASP A 411 11.49 7.48 -5.85
N LEU A 412 12.81 7.73 -5.91
CA LEU A 412 13.52 8.38 -4.81
C LEU A 412 12.97 9.80 -4.54
N ALA A 413 12.74 10.57 -5.60
CA ALA A 413 12.11 11.88 -5.46
C ALA A 413 10.75 11.79 -4.75
N ALA A 414 9.94 10.77 -5.06
CA ALA A 414 8.64 10.56 -4.42
C ALA A 414 8.75 10.18 -2.94
N MET A 415 9.88 9.69 -2.45
CA MET A 415 10.14 9.53 -1.02
C MET A 415 10.30 10.89 -0.31
N ASN A 416 10.93 11.85 -0.95
CA ASN A 416 11.18 13.19 -0.40
C ASN A 416 9.91 14.06 -0.48
N LEU A 417 9.56 14.71 0.62
CA LEU A 417 8.33 15.52 0.74
C LEU A 417 8.55 17.01 0.39
N GLN A 418 9.46 17.31 -0.49
CA GLN A 418 9.68 18.63 -1.07
C GLN A 418 9.28 18.66 -2.54
N ALA A 419 8.88 19.81 -3.05
CA ALA A 419 8.66 19.97 -4.49
C ALA A 419 9.98 19.79 -5.26
N TRP A 420 9.89 19.16 -6.44
CA TRP A 420 11.03 19.00 -7.34
C TRP A 420 10.70 19.66 -8.68
N PRO A 421 11.66 20.39 -9.29
CA PRO A 421 11.40 21.20 -10.48
C PRO A 421 11.31 20.37 -11.77
N TYR A 422 10.74 19.16 -11.71
CA TYR A 422 10.70 18.23 -12.82
C TYR A 422 9.34 17.57 -13.00
N ILE A 423 9.06 17.19 -14.25
CA ILE A 423 7.91 16.41 -14.69
C ILE A 423 8.47 15.19 -15.40
N ALA A 424 8.23 13.99 -14.87
CA ALA A 424 8.61 12.75 -15.53
C ALA A 424 7.54 12.38 -16.57
N MET A 425 7.94 12.29 -17.84
CA MET A 425 7.07 11.92 -18.94
C MET A 425 7.47 10.56 -19.50
N PHE A 426 6.59 9.59 -19.32
CA PHE A 426 6.79 8.21 -19.77
C PHE A 426 6.14 8.04 -21.15
N LEU A 427 6.97 7.85 -22.16
CA LEU A 427 6.55 7.75 -23.53
C LEU A 427 6.68 6.32 -24.05
N GLY A 428 5.65 5.83 -24.73
CA GLY A 428 5.63 4.54 -25.39
C GLY A 428 4.23 4.11 -25.76
N LEU A 429 4.12 3.30 -26.82
CA LEU A 429 2.86 2.74 -27.28
C LEU A 429 2.26 1.82 -26.22
N GLY A 430 0.96 1.55 -26.26
CA GLY A 430 0.29 0.68 -25.28
C GLY A 430 0.97 -0.69 -25.14
N GLY A 431 0.81 -1.34 -23.97
CA GLY A 431 1.39 -2.66 -23.71
C GLY A 431 2.90 -2.68 -23.42
N ASN A 432 3.46 -1.61 -22.87
CA ASN A 432 4.90 -1.39 -22.66
C ASN A 432 5.37 -1.37 -21.19
N GLY A 433 4.58 -1.92 -20.28
CA GLY A 433 4.96 -2.04 -18.87
C GLY A 433 4.64 -0.83 -17.98
N LYS A 434 4.27 0.36 -18.51
CA LYS A 434 3.90 1.54 -17.70
C LYS A 434 2.85 1.22 -16.62
N GLY A 435 1.79 0.50 -16.97
CA GLY A 435 0.75 0.11 -16.03
C GLY A 435 1.24 -0.82 -14.91
N GLN A 436 2.21 -1.70 -15.19
CA GLN A 436 2.81 -2.56 -14.15
C GLN A 436 3.67 -1.73 -13.18
N ARG A 437 4.41 -0.73 -13.69
CA ARG A 437 5.14 0.21 -12.85
C ARG A 437 4.20 0.96 -11.89
N GLN A 438 3.02 1.38 -12.34
CA GLN A 438 2.06 2.04 -11.46
C GLN A 438 1.51 1.10 -10.38
N LYS A 439 1.25 -0.17 -10.70
CA LYS A 439 0.84 -1.18 -9.71
C LYS A 439 1.93 -1.40 -8.65
N PHE A 440 3.17 -1.56 -9.08
CA PHE A 440 4.34 -1.65 -8.19
C PHE A 440 4.44 -0.43 -7.27
N ARG A 441 4.37 0.79 -7.81
CA ARG A 441 4.45 2.04 -7.02
C ARG A 441 3.34 2.15 -5.97
N ARG A 442 2.11 1.68 -6.28
CA ARG A 442 1.01 1.65 -5.31
C ARG A 442 1.29 0.74 -4.13
N LYS A 443 1.99 -0.37 -4.36
CA LYS A 443 2.43 -1.26 -3.28
C LYS A 443 3.57 -0.63 -2.47
N PHE A 444 4.53 0.01 -3.15
CA PHE A 444 5.71 0.57 -2.50
C PHE A 444 5.39 1.86 -1.70
N PHE A 445 4.63 2.79 -2.27
CA PHE A 445 4.32 4.07 -1.62
C PHE A 445 3.01 4.08 -0.83
N GLY A 446 2.14 3.10 -1.04
CA GLY A 446 0.77 3.11 -0.57
C GLY A 446 -0.18 3.78 -1.56
N ALA A 447 -1.28 3.09 -1.91
CA ALA A 447 -2.22 3.58 -2.92
C ALA A 447 -2.83 4.95 -2.59
N LEU A 448 -3.03 5.25 -1.31
CA LEU A 448 -3.61 6.52 -0.86
C LEU A 448 -2.69 7.72 -1.04
N THR A 449 -1.39 7.51 -1.23
CA THR A 449 -0.41 8.60 -1.44
C THR A 449 -0.22 8.97 -2.92
N ILE A 450 -0.94 8.30 -3.82
CA ILE A 450 -0.91 8.55 -5.27
C ILE A 450 -2.26 9.11 -5.70
N ALA A 451 -2.23 10.24 -6.42
CA ALA A 451 -3.41 10.83 -7.03
C ALA A 451 -3.42 10.51 -8.54
N ASP A 452 -4.50 9.87 -9.01
CA ASP A 452 -4.73 9.65 -10.45
C ASP A 452 -5.67 10.72 -10.97
N ILE A 453 -5.12 11.73 -11.64
CA ILE A 453 -5.88 12.87 -12.15
C ILE A 453 -5.46 13.12 -13.60
N SER A 454 -6.43 13.13 -14.52
CA SER A 454 -6.13 13.44 -15.92
C SER A 454 -5.64 14.89 -16.06
N LEU A 455 -4.75 15.16 -17.03
CA LEU A 455 -4.32 16.53 -17.34
C LEU A 455 -5.50 17.47 -17.63
N LYS A 456 -6.56 16.94 -18.23
CA LYS A 456 -7.80 17.69 -18.51
C LYS A 456 -8.52 18.11 -17.24
N ASP A 457 -8.71 17.16 -16.31
CA ASP A 457 -9.41 17.43 -15.05
C ASP A 457 -8.60 18.38 -14.16
N LEU A 458 -7.28 18.23 -14.16
CA LEU A 458 -6.37 19.10 -13.41
C LEU A 458 -6.51 20.58 -13.83
N ASN A 459 -6.80 20.83 -15.11
CA ASN A 459 -6.97 22.20 -15.62
C ASN A 459 -8.39 22.77 -15.47
N ASN A 460 -9.41 21.89 -15.41
CA ASN A 460 -10.79 22.32 -15.53
C ASN A 460 -11.60 22.30 -14.23
N LYS A 461 -11.05 21.74 -13.14
CA LYS A 461 -11.79 21.53 -11.90
C LYS A 461 -11.00 22.08 -10.71
N ASN A 462 -11.32 23.29 -10.25
CA ASN A 462 -10.63 23.95 -9.15
C ASN A 462 -10.52 23.10 -7.88
N PHE A 463 -11.57 22.35 -7.52
CA PHE A 463 -11.56 21.50 -6.31
C PHE A 463 -10.69 20.24 -6.40
N ILE A 464 -10.32 19.80 -7.63
CA ILE A 464 -9.54 18.57 -7.79
C ILE A 464 -8.10 18.74 -7.29
N VAL A 465 -7.61 19.98 -7.28
CA VAL A 465 -6.27 20.30 -6.79
C VAL A 465 -6.16 20.05 -5.29
N SER A 466 -7.27 20.14 -4.54
CA SER A 466 -7.27 19.81 -3.10
C SER A 466 -6.93 18.33 -2.83
N GLU A 467 -7.18 17.43 -3.80
CA GLU A 467 -6.82 16.02 -3.69
C GLU A 467 -5.30 15.79 -3.74
N LEU A 468 -4.52 16.79 -4.17
CA LEU A 468 -3.06 16.71 -4.17
C LEU A 468 -2.43 16.95 -2.80
N SER A 469 -3.23 17.42 -1.84
CA SER A 469 -2.75 17.55 -0.47
C SER A 469 -2.30 16.18 0.06
N ARG A 470 -1.08 16.13 0.62
CA ARG A 470 -0.48 14.93 1.18
C ARG A 470 -0.34 13.76 0.20
N LYS A 471 -0.14 14.08 -1.09
CA LYS A 471 0.20 13.08 -2.12
C LYS A 471 1.67 13.13 -2.48
N ARG A 472 2.29 11.93 -2.61
CA ARG A 472 3.68 11.79 -3.07
C ARG A 472 3.79 11.90 -4.58
N ILE A 473 2.76 11.43 -5.29
CA ILE A 473 2.76 11.31 -6.75
C ILE A 473 1.42 11.80 -7.31
N LEU A 474 1.51 12.68 -8.30
CA LEU A 474 0.42 12.95 -9.23
C LEU A 474 0.68 12.15 -10.50
N HIS A 475 -0.16 11.18 -10.78
CA HIS A 475 -0.13 10.38 -12.00
C HIS A 475 -1.21 10.86 -12.98
N CYS A 476 -0.77 11.32 -14.15
CA CYS A 476 -1.63 11.71 -15.26
C CYS A 476 -1.57 10.63 -16.34
N GLY A 477 -2.45 9.62 -16.25
CA GLY A 477 -2.50 8.53 -17.22
C GLY A 477 -3.13 8.95 -18.54
N GLU A 478 -2.74 8.26 -19.63
CA GLU A 478 -3.30 8.39 -20.99
C GLU A 478 -3.43 9.83 -21.52
N ALA A 479 -2.43 10.67 -21.26
CA ALA A 479 -2.40 12.02 -21.80
C ALA A 479 -2.41 11.98 -23.34
N LYS A 480 -3.43 12.56 -23.96
CA LYS A 480 -3.59 12.56 -25.41
C LYS A 480 -2.95 13.81 -26.00
N ARG A 481 -2.29 13.64 -27.15
CA ARG A 481 -1.66 14.76 -27.86
C ARG A 481 -2.63 15.86 -28.28
N ASN A 482 -3.87 15.48 -28.62
CA ASN A 482 -4.93 16.42 -29.02
C ASN A 482 -6.28 15.94 -28.50
N GLU A 483 -7.01 16.80 -27.84
CA GLU A 483 -8.45 16.70 -27.78
C GLU A 483 -9.06 17.16 -29.13
N LYS A 484 -10.33 16.82 -29.38
CA LYS A 484 -10.98 16.91 -30.70
C LYS A 484 -10.86 18.27 -31.43
N ASN A 485 -10.42 19.34 -30.73
CA ASN A 485 -10.35 20.71 -31.27
C ASN A 485 -8.95 21.34 -31.27
N GLY A 486 -7.87 20.56 -31.04
CA GLY A 486 -6.51 21.11 -30.98
C GLY A 486 -6.21 21.90 -29.69
N GLU A 487 -7.02 21.72 -28.65
CA GLU A 487 -6.81 22.35 -27.36
C GLU A 487 -5.46 21.94 -26.74
N LYS A 488 -4.75 22.91 -26.20
CA LYS A 488 -3.50 22.75 -25.49
C LYS A 488 -3.81 22.65 -23.98
N TYR A 489 -3.02 21.83 -23.27
CA TYR A 489 -3.11 21.79 -21.81
C TYR A 489 -2.48 23.04 -21.20
N SER A 490 -3.08 23.57 -20.14
CA SER A 490 -2.51 24.70 -19.41
C SER A 490 -1.30 24.27 -18.58
N THR A 491 -0.28 25.11 -18.59
CA THR A 491 0.95 24.89 -17.82
C THR A 491 0.94 25.51 -16.43
N ALA A 492 -0.06 26.34 -16.12
CA ALA A 492 -0.10 27.12 -14.88
C ALA A 492 0.06 26.23 -13.62
N ILE A 493 -0.85 25.26 -13.47
CA ILE A 493 -0.82 24.38 -12.29
C ILE A 493 0.45 23.50 -12.25
N LEU A 494 0.94 23.01 -13.41
CA LEU A 494 2.16 22.19 -13.46
C LEU A 494 3.38 22.99 -13.03
N LYS A 495 3.46 24.29 -13.35
CA LYS A 495 4.51 25.19 -12.88
C LYS A 495 4.47 25.35 -11.37
N THR A 496 3.28 25.53 -10.81
CA THR A 496 3.08 25.65 -9.36
C THR A 496 3.48 24.35 -8.64
N LEU A 497 3.03 23.17 -9.14
CA LEU A 497 3.35 21.87 -8.54
C LEU A 497 4.84 21.52 -8.60
N THR A 498 5.59 22.10 -9.51
CA THR A 498 7.03 21.91 -9.69
C THR A 498 7.87 23.09 -9.17
N GLY A 499 7.24 24.05 -8.50
CA GLY A 499 7.84 25.12 -7.72
C GLY A 499 7.60 24.88 -6.22
N ASP A 500 8.19 25.69 -5.38
CA ASP A 500 7.90 25.67 -3.95
C ASP A 500 6.72 26.64 -3.62
N ASP A 501 5.80 26.86 -4.57
CA ASP A 501 4.70 27.80 -4.44
C ASP A 501 3.53 27.21 -3.67
N GLN A 502 2.91 28.01 -2.80
CA GLN A 502 1.70 27.62 -2.09
C GLN A 502 0.50 27.61 -3.03
N VAL A 503 -0.33 26.59 -2.91
CA VAL A 503 -1.59 26.43 -3.60
C VAL A 503 -2.75 26.70 -2.64
N THR A 504 -3.72 27.52 -3.05
CA THR A 504 -4.99 27.68 -2.37
C THR A 504 -6.10 27.18 -3.30
N THR A 505 -6.93 26.28 -2.78
CA THR A 505 -7.98 25.63 -3.56
C THR A 505 -9.26 25.45 -2.74
N ASP A 506 -10.38 25.38 -3.42
CA ASP A 506 -11.67 25.10 -2.79
C ASP A 506 -11.79 23.60 -2.41
N GLN A 507 -12.45 23.33 -1.29
CA GLN A 507 -12.87 21.99 -0.92
C GLN A 507 -14.39 21.90 -0.91
N LYS A 508 -14.95 20.76 -1.35
CA LYS A 508 -16.40 20.53 -1.25
C LYS A 508 -16.83 20.53 0.20
N TYR A 509 -17.76 21.43 0.54
CA TYR A 509 -18.38 21.54 1.88
C TYR A 509 -17.41 21.89 3.03
N LYS A 510 -16.22 22.41 2.73
CA LYS A 510 -15.22 22.86 3.71
C LYS A 510 -14.68 24.24 3.33
N SER A 511 -13.95 24.88 4.25
CA SER A 511 -13.17 26.08 3.97
C SER A 511 -12.06 25.81 2.96
N CYS A 512 -11.57 26.86 2.27
CA CYS A 512 -10.45 26.76 1.34
C CYS A 512 -9.24 26.10 2.02
N LEU A 513 -8.54 25.24 1.28
CA LEU A 513 -7.32 24.57 1.70
C LEU A 513 -6.12 25.29 1.07
N SER A 514 -5.15 25.66 1.91
CA SER A 514 -3.86 26.18 1.45
C SER A 514 -2.73 25.23 1.88
N PHE A 515 -1.91 24.80 0.94
CA PHE A 515 -0.78 23.88 1.22
C PHE A 515 0.33 24.07 0.19
N VAL A 516 1.54 23.63 0.52
CA VAL A 516 2.65 23.53 -0.43
C VAL A 516 2.67 22.11 -0.99
N PRO A 517 2.45 21.90 -2.30
CA PRO A 517 2.47 20.58 -2.90
C PRO A 517 3.88 20.00 -2.90
N PHE A 518 4.00 18.71 -2.61
CA PHE A 518 5.25 17.97 -2.74
C PHE A 518 5.15 16.79 -3.71
N CYS A 519 3.99 16.62 -4.36
CA CYS A 519 3.78 15.52 -5.30
C CYS A 519 4.70 15.62 -6.52
N LYS A 520 5.25 14.48 -6.95
CA LYS A 520 6.00 14.37 -8.20
C LYS A 520 5.03 14.17 -9.35
N VAL A 521 5.20 14.98 -10.38
CA VAL A 521 4.30 14.96 -11.54
C VAL A 521 4.78 13.92 -12.54
N ASN A 522 3.97 12.90 -12.77
CA ASN A 522 4.20 11.85 -13.74
C ASN A 522 3.13 11.85 -14.81
N ILE A 523 3.51 11.89 -16.08
CA ILE A 523 2.62 11.88 -17.22
C ILE A 523 2.91 10.66 -18.07
N ASP A 524 1.91 9.76 -18.21
CA ASP A 524 1.98 8.64 -19.12
C ASP A 524 1.31 9.05 -20.44
N ALA A 525 2.01 8.91 -21.55
CA ALA A 525 1.50 9.25 -22.88
C ALA A 525 2.05 8.31 -23.97
N ASN A 526 1.27 8.16 -25.03
CA ASN A 526 1.76 7.51 -26.25
C ASN A 526 2.47 8.52 -27.16
N ASP A 527 1.94 9.72 -27.22
CA ASP A 527 2.53 10.89 -27.88
C ASP A 527 2.62 12.02 -26.87
N PRO A 528 3.68 12.85 -26.86
CA PRO A 528 3.75 14.00 -25.98
C PRO A 528 2.53 14.92 -26.13
N PRO A 529 1.85 15.24 -25.01
CA PRO A 529 0.74 16.16 -25.00
C PRO A 529 1.19 17.57 -25.37
N ARG A 530 0.32 18.41 -25.95
CA ARG A 530 0.61 19.80 -26.28
C ARG A 530 0.24 20.72 -25.13
N PHE A 531 1.14 21.63 -24.79
CA PHE A 531 0.93 22.64 -23.77
C PHE A 531 0.78 24.03 -24.34
N ASP A 532 0.16 24.95 -23.59
CA ASP A 532 -0.06 26.36 -23.96
C ASP A 532 1.24 27.19 -23.90
N ASP A 533 2.22 26.75 -23.11
CA ASP A 533 3.55 27.37 -22.99
C ASP A 533 4.63 26.39 -23.44
N GLU A 534 5.39 26.77 -24.45
CA GLU A 534 6.53 26.04 -25.01
C GLU A 534 7.86 26.73 -24.68
N SER A 535 7.85 27.71 -23.74
CA SER A 535 9.06 28.43 -23.35
C SER A 535 10.09 27.49 -22.69
N ARG A 536 11.37 27.84 -22.83
CA ARG A 536 12.46 27.13 -22.16
C ARG A 536 12.26 27.03 -20.65
N GLY A 537 11.59 28.00 -20.03
CA GLY A 537 11.25 27.99 -18.59
C GLY A 537 10.36 26.82 -18.20
N PHE A 538 9.46 26.38 -19.09
CA PHE A 538 8.58 25.23 -18.86
C PHE A 538 9.20 23.93 -19.39
N THR A 539 9.71 23.92 -20.63
CA THR A 539 10.20 22.70 -21.29
C THR A 539 11.38 22.06 -20.57
N ARG A 540 12.26 22.86 -19.91
CA ARG A 540 13.36 22.34 -19.09
C ARG A 540 12.96 21.44 -17.92
N ARG A 541 11.66 21.49 -17.51
CA ARG A 541 11.14 20.67 -16.41
C ARG A 541 10.89 19.24 -16.83
N PHE A 542 10.74 18.97 -18.11
CA PHE A 542 10.48 17.62 -18.59
C PHE A 542 11.69 16.72 -18.49
N ARG A 543 11.45 15.49 -18.06
CA ARG A 543 12.34 14.35 -18.18
C ARG A 543 11.61 13.30 -18.99
N ARG A 544 12.05 13.09 -20.20
CA ARG A 544 11.48 12.12 -21.12
C ARG A 544 12.08 10.75 -20.86
N ILE A 545 11.25 9.79 -20.51
CA ILE A 545 11.62 8.40 -20.25
C ILE A 545 10.92 7.55 -21.30
N ASN A 546 11.69 6.90 -22.15
CA ASN A 546 11.15 6.06 -23.18
C ASN A 546 10.96 4.63 -22.67
N THR A 547 9.78 4.04 -22.97
CA THR A 547 9.46 2.63 -22.76
C THR A 547 9.17 2.01 -24.12
N PRO A 548 10.23 1.64 -24.89
CA PRO A 548 10.10 1.37 -26.31
C PRO A 548 9.51 -0.01 -26.63
N TYR A 549 9.57 -0.95 -25.68
CA TYR A 549 9.17 -2.33 -25.92
C TYR A 549 7.66 -2.54 -25.85
N TYR A 550 7.17 -3.52 -26.61
CA TYR A 550 5.77 -3.94 -26.63
C TYR A 550 5.68 -5.38 -26.15
N PHE A 551 4.88 -5.62 -25.13
CA PHE A 551 4.69 -6.95 -24.55
C PHE A 551 3.47 -7.62 -25.15
N THR A 552 3.66 -8.86 -25.64
CA THR A 552 2.65 -9.70 -26.29
C THR A 552 2.81 -11.16 -25.88
N GLU A 553 1.76 -11.96 -26.00
CA GLU A 553 1.80 -13.41 -25.73
C GLU A 553 2.74 -14.16 -26.69
N ASN A 554 2.75 -13.74 -27.94
CA ASN A 554 3.52 -14.36 -29.03
C ASN A 554 4.41 -13.30 -29.70
N PRO A 555 5.58 -12.97 -29.12
CA PRO A 555 6.49 -12.01 -29.73
C PRO A 555 7.06 -12.55 -31.03
N ASP A 556 7.16 -11.69 -32.04
CA ASP A 556 7.86 -11.97 -33.28
C ASP A 556 9.38 -12.04 -33.00
N PRO A 557 10.06 -13.18 -33.25
CA PRO A 557 11.49 -13.32 -33.00
C PRO A 557 12.35 -12.33 -33.83
N GLU A 558 11.84 -11.87 -34.96
CA GLU A 558 12.54 -10.94 -35.86
C GLU A 558 12.29 -9.45 -35.43
N ASP A 559 11.38 -9.21 -34.49
CA ASP A 559 11.10 -7.87 -33.98
C ASP A 559 11.74 -7.64 -32.60
N PRO A 560 12.90 -6.97 -32.51
CA PRO A 560 13.59 -6.71 -31.25
C PRO A 560 12.82 -5.80 -30.29
N THR A 561 11.74 -5.18 -30.74
CA THR A 561 10.89 -4.33 -29.90
C THR A 561 9.80 -5.11 -29.19
N GLN A 562 9.54 -6.35 -29.58
CA GLN A 562 8.56 -7.22 -28.96
C GLN A 562 9.18 -8.05 -27.84
N ARG A 563 8.44 -8.21 -26.77
CA ARG A 563 8.80 -9.04 -25.62
C ARG A 563 7.62 -9.90 -25.18
N LYS A 564 7.90 -10.99 -24.54
CA LYS A 564 6.86 -11.89 -24.03
C LYS A 564 6.21 -11.28 -22.79
N ILE A 565 4.88 -11.35 -22.71
CA ILE A 565 4.12 -11.01 -21.51
C ILE A 565 4.50 -11.97 -20.38
N ASP A 566 4.67 -11.41 -19.20
CA ASP A 566 4.84 -12.13 -17.95
C ASP A 566 3.68 -11.81 -17.01
N GLU A 567 2.72 -12.71 -16.92
CA GLU A 567 1.51 -12.56 -16.10
C GLU A 567 1.83 -12.50 -14.61
N LYS A 568 2.90 -13.19 -14.16
CA LYS A 568 3.31 -13.27 -12.76
C LYS A 568 4.25 -12.14 -12.33
N LEU A 569 4.63 -11.26 -13.25
CA LEU A 569 5.57 -10.17 -12.98
C LEU A 569 5.21 -9.37 -11.73
N ASN A 570 3.95 -8.91 -11.64
CA ASN A 570 3.54 -8.06 -10.54
C ASN A 570 3.66 -8.77 -9.18
N ALA A 571 3.32 -10.05 -9.10
CA ALA A 571 3.46 -10.83 -7.87
C ALA A 571 4.93 -10.94 -7.43
N ARG A 572 5.88 -11.10 -8.40
CA ARG A 572 7.30 -11.21 -8.08
C ARG A 572 7.90 -9.88 -7.63
N ILE A 573 7.68 -8.80 -8.36
CA ILE A 573 8.26 -7.47 -8.03
C ILE A 573 7.61 -6.78 -6.83
N THR A 574 6.55 -7.35 -6.24
CA THR A 574 5.86 -6.77 -5.08
C THR A 574 5.91 -7.64 -3.84
N THR A 575 6.82 -8.61 -3.78
CA THR A 575 7.11 -9.35 -2.54
C THR A 575 7.73 -8.43 -1.49
N GLU A 576 7.65 -8.78 -0.23
CA GLU A 576 8.23 -7.98 0.86
C GLU A 576 9.74 -7.85 0.71
N GLU A 577 10.41 -8.90 0.25
CA GLU A 577 11.86 -8.92 -0.02
C GLU A 577 12.22 -7.93 -1.13
N GLU A 578 11.56 -8.01 -2.27
CA GLU A 578 11.80 -7.11 -3.41
C GLU A 578 11.56 -5.63 -3.04
N LEU A 579 10.46 -5.35 -2.34
CA LEU A 579 10.16 -4.00 -1.89
C LEU A 579 11.18 -3.49 -0.88
N SER A 580 11.62 -4.33 0.07
CA SER A 580 12.66 -3.98 1.03
C SER A 580 14.01 -3.78 0.37
N GLY A 581 14.38 -4.66 -0.57
CA GLY A 581 15.60 -4.51 -1.37
C GLY A 581 15.59 -3.21 -2.18
N TYR A 582 14.47 -2.89 -2.81
CA TYR A 582 14.33 -1.64 -3.56
C TYR A 582 14.42 -0.40 -2.66
N LEU A 583 13.91 -0.47 -1.43
CA LEU A 583 14.09 0.58 -0.44
C LEU A 583 15.58 0.81 -0.14
N ASN A 584 16.38 -0.26 0.01
CA ASN A 584 17.82 -0.15 0.21
C ASN A 584 18.52 0.54 -0.99
N VAL A 585 18.11 0.22 -2.23
CA VAL A 585 18.59 0.91 -3.44
C VAL A 585 18.32 2.42 -3.37
N LEU A 586 17.08 2.80 -3.02
CA LEU A 586 16.70 4.22 -2.93
C LEU A 586 17.48 4.95 -1.83
N ILE A 587 17.67 4.33 -0.67
CA ILE A 587 18.46 4.90 0.44
C ILE A 587 19.92 5.09 0.03
N SER A 588 20.52 4.14 -0.67
CA SER A 588 21.92 4.25 -1.11
C SER A 588 22.16 5.43 -2.05
N LEU A 589 21.18 5.74 -2.90
CA LEU A 589 21.23 6.90 -3.82
C LEU A 589 20.84 8.23 -3.17
N ALA A 590 20.17 8.20 -2.05
CA ALA A 590 19.53 9.38 -1.46
C ALA A 590 20.53 10.50 -1.18
N LYS A 591 21.69 10.19 -0.59
CA LYS A 591 22.75 11.14 -0.25
C LYS A 591 23.25 11.96 -1.45
N GLU A 592 23.25 11.37 -2.63
CA GLU A 592 23.75 12.04 -3.84
C GLU A 592 22.66 12.89 -4.50
N ILE A 593 21.45 12.38 -4.58
CA ILE A 593 20.37 12.91 -5.42
C ILE A 593 19.49 13.90 -4.66
N VAL A 594 19.11 13.59 -3.41
CA VAL A 594 18.15 14.42 -2.65
C VAL A 594 18.67 15.83 -2.35
N PRO A 595 19.94 16.04 -1.94
CA PRO A 595 20.44 17.41 -1.71
C PRO A 595 20.39 18.29 -2.95
N LYS A 596 20.57 17.70 -4.13
CA LYS A 596 20.56 18.41 -5.41
C LYS A 596 19.13 18.68 -5.92
N ARG A 597 18.14 17.97 -5.41
CA ARG A 597 16.74 17.93 -5.92
C ARG A 597 16.70 17.87 -7.45
N SER A 598 17.54 17.02 -8.00
CA SER A 598 17.76 16.91 -9.44
C SER A 598 17.80 15.48 -9.89
N TYR A 599 17.02 15.16 -10.92
CA TYR A 599 17.20 13.91 -11.64
C TYR A 599 18.56 13.91 -12.34
N PRO A 600 19.16 12.72 -12.51
CA PRO A 600 20.31 12.59 -13.38
C PRO A 600 19.99 13.18 -14.75
N ALA A 601 20.86 14.05 -15.24
CA ALA A 601 20.69 14.69 -16.53
C ALA A 601 21.52 13.94 -17.57
N CYS A 602 20.84 13.29 -18.52
CA CYS A 602 21.44 12.95 -19.80
C CYS A 602 20.78 13.78 -20.90
N GLU A 603 21.51 14.04 -21.95
CA GLU A 603 21.04 14.86 -23.05
C GLU A 603 19.69 14.38 -23.61
N HIS A 604 19.54 13.08 -23.85
CA HIS A 604 18.31 12.49 -24.38
C HIS A 604 17.11 12.53 -23.41
N LEU A 605 17.31 12.62 -22.07
CA LEU A 605 16.23 12.80 -21.10
C LEU A 605 15.75 14.26 -21.03
N THR A 606 16.59 15.20 -21.42
CA THR A 606 16.32 16.64 -21.33
C THR A 606 15.94 17.28 -22.66
N GLU A 607 16.18 16.58 -23.76
CA GLU A 607 15.83 17.04 -25.08
C GLU A 607 14.32 17.17 -25.24
N GLY A 608 13.90 18.40 -25.49
CA GLY A 608 12.51 18.80 -25.50
C GLY A 608 11.70 18.28 -26.69
N TYR A 609 10.45 18.74 -26.73
CA TYR A 609 9.44 18.50 -27.76
C TYR A 609 9.91 18.60 -29.22
N GLU A 610 10.89 19.45 -29.48
CA GLU A 610 11.38 19.74 -30.80
C GLU A 610 11.99 18.52 -31.50
N LYS A 611 12.69 17.64 -30.76
CA LYS A 611 13.32 16.43 -31.32
C LYS A 611 12.35 15.39 -31.91
N GLN A 612 11.06 15.42 -31.58
CA GLN A 612 10.11 14.51 -32.23
C GLN A 612 9.94 14.80 -33.73
N VAL A 613 9.94 16.06 -34.09
CA VAL A 613 9.92 16.47 -35.50
C VAL A 613 11.23 16.09 -36.13
N TYR A 614 12.34 16.32 -35.42
CA TYR A 614 13.69 15.97 -35.87
C TYR A 614 13.88 14.48 -36.08
N SER A 615 13.38 13.59 -35.20
CA SER A 615 13.54 12.14 -35.40
C SER A 615 12.81 11.63 -36.62
N ILE A 616 11.62 12.16 -36.96
CA ILE A 616 10.91 11.79 -38.20
C ILE A 616 11.63 12.40 -39.42
N GLU A 617 12.15 13.60 -39.28
CA GLU A 617 12.92 14.28 -40.33
C GLU A 617 14.28 13.55 -40.54
N GLU A 618 14.93 13.16 -39.48
CA GLU A 618 16.18 12.42 -39.50
C GLU A 618 16.00 11.03 -40.16
N PHE A 619 14.97 10.30 -39.77
CA PHE A 619 14.58 9.05 -40.41
C PHE A 619 14.30 9.25 -41.91
N LYS A 620 13.49 10.29 -42.27
CA LYS A 620 13.23 10.66 -43.64
C LYS A 620 14.51 10.96 -44.39
N ASN A 621 15.40 11.79 -43.84
CA ASN A 621 16.65 12.20 -44.50
C ASN A 621 17.62 11.02 -44.67
N GLN A 622 17.61 10.06 -43.76
CA GLN A 622 18.47 8.89 -43.78
C GLN A 622 18.00 7.81 -44.76
N PHE A 623 16.68 7.58 -44.84
CA PHE A 623 16.13 6.38 -45.49
C PHE A 623 15.11 6.69 -46.62
N CYS A 624 14.72 7.93 -46.83
CA CYS A 624 13.71 8.24 -47.83
C CYS A 624 14.27 9.18 -48.91
N ILE A 625 14.01 8.86 -50.17
CA ILE A 625 14.29 9.72 -51.31
C ILE A 625 12.95 10.36 -51.74
N VAL A 626 12.92 11.68 -51.81
CA VAL A 626 11.72 12.45 -52.19
C VAL A 626 11.90 12.95 -53.62
N PHE A 627 10.88 12.71 -54.44
CA PHE A 627 10.85 13.13 -55.84
C PHE A 627 9.84 14.25 -56.02
N GLU A 628 10.24 15.34 -56.65
CA GLU A 628 9.38 16.52 -56.87
C GLU A 628 8.24 16.29 -57.87
N VAL A 629 8.38 15.37 -58.81
CA VAL A 629 7.45 15.15 -59.95
C VAL A 629 7.39 13.69 -60.42
N ASP A 630 7.56 12.70 -59.61
CA ASP A 630 7.46 11.31 -60.07
C ASP A 630 6.23 10.60 -59.49
N GLU A 631 5.17 10.49 -60.32
CA GLU A 631 3.92 9.81 -59.96
C GLU A 631 4.06 8.29 -59.84
N ASN A 632 5.20 7.71 -60.18
CA ASN A 632 5.42 6.26 -60.20
C ASN A 632 6.12 5.68 -58.97
N GLU A 633 6.68 6.54 -58.12
CA GLU A 633 7.31 6.10 -56.84
C GLU A 633 6.29 6.13 -55.72
N TYR A 634 6.19 4.99 -55.01
CA TYR A 634 5.21 4.82 -53.93
C TYR A 634 5.79 4.03 -52.79
N THR A 635 5.61 4.51 -51.55
CA THR A 635 5.97 3.75 -50.33
C THR A 635 4.72 3.49 -49.52
N VAL A 636 4.50 2.22 -49.14
CA VAL A 636 3.39 1.79 -48.29
C VAL A 636 3.52 2.44 -46.92
N ILE A 637 2.44 3.09 -46.47
CA ILE A 637 2.46 3.89 -45.23
C ILE A 637 2.71 3.02 -44.00
N GLU A 638 2.13 1.83 -43.98
CA GLU A 638 2.26 0.87 -42.87
C GLU A 638 3.69 0.37 -42.74
N ASP A 639 4.30 -0.07 -43.85
CA ASP A 639 5.67 -0.56 -43.90
C ASP A 639 6.68 0.50 -43.49
N LEU A 640 6.48 1.73 -43.94
CA LEU A 640 7.32 2.87 -43.56
C LEU A 640 7.22 3.22 -42.07
N TYR A 641 6.02 3.13 -41.52
CA TYR A 641 5.82 3.38 -40.10
C TYR A 641 6.43 2.29 -39.23
N GLU A 642 6.31 1.01 -39.64
CA GLU A 642 6.98 -0.10 -38.94
C GLU A 642 8.51 0.06 -38.95
N ALA A 643 9.07 0.44 -40.12
CA ALA A 643 10.49 0.75 -40.24
C ALA A 643 10.91 1.92 -39.31
N PHE A 644 10.11 2.99 -39.27
CA PHE A 644 10.35 4.10 -38.34
C PHE A 644 10.31 3.65 -36.87
N LYS A 645 9.35 2.83 -36.48
CA LYS A 645 9.27 2.32 -35.08
C LYS A 645 10.55 1.58 -34.69
N LYS A 646 10.98 0.62 -35.52
CA LYS A 646 12.20 -0.16 -35.26
C LYS A 646 13.42 0.76 -35.13
N TRP A 647 13.62 1.66 -36.09
CA TRP A 647 14.74 2.60 -36.07
C TRP A 647 14.69 3.53 -34.82
N ALA A 648 13.53 4.13 -34.56
CA ALA A 648 13.36 5.05 -33.43
C ALA A 648 13.65 4.38 -32.10
N THR A 649 13.26 3.10 -31.93
CA THR A 649 13.59 2.31 -30.75
C THR A 649 15.11 2.12 -30.60
N LEU A 650 15.81 1.77 -31.68
CA LEU A 650 17.25 1.52 -31.66
C LEU A 650 18.07 2.82 -31.38
N VAL A 651 17.59 3.97 -31.84
CA VAL A 651 18.25 5.26 -31.56
C VAL A 651 17.73 5.94 -30.30
N ASN A 652 16.96 5.20 -29.49
CA ASN A 652 16.30 5.71 -28.28
C ASN A 652 15.47 6.99 -28.49
N ALA A 653 14.88 7.13 -29.71
CA ALA A 653 13.99 8.22 -30.03
C ALA A 653 12.53 7.88 -29.63
N SER A 654 11.69 8.91 -29.48
CA SER A 654 10.27 8.69 -29.19
C SER A 654 9.57 8.03 -30.35
N VAL A 655 8.96 6.88 -30.11
CA VAL A 655 8.05 6.24 -31.08
C VAL A 655 6.69 6.92 -30.97
N VAL A 656 6.35 7.71 -32.00
CA VAL A 656 5.06 8.39 -32.07
C VAL A 656 3.98 7.49 -32.68
N SER A 657 2.69 7.78 -32.43
CA SER A 657 1.60 7.02 -33.06
C SER A 657 1.62 7.13 -34.58
N SER A 658 1.12 6.09 -35.31
CA SER A 658 1.01 6.07 -36.78
C SER A 658 0.32 7.33 -37.34
N LYS A 659 -0.72 7.80 -36.62
CA LYS A 659 -1.44 9.05 -37.01
C LYS A 659 -0.56 10.29 -36.85
N SER A 660 0.26 10.37 -35.82
CA SER A 660 1.20 11.46 -35.58
C SER A 660 2.33 11.44 -36.59
N PHE A 661 2.95 10.25 -36.78
CA PHE A 661 3.97 10.04 -37.81
C PHE A 661 3.46 10.47 -39.19
N GLY A 662 2.30 9.98 -39.60
CA GLY A 662 1.75 10.27 -40.93
C GLY A 662 1.47 11.77 -41.14
N ARG A 663 1.05 12.50 -40.11
CA ARG A 663 0.84 13.96 -40.20
C ARG A 663 2.16 14.71 -40.35
N THR A 664 3.11 14.40 -39.52
CA THR A 664 4.42 15.07 -39.51
C THR A 664 5.21 14.72 -40.76
N PHE A 665 5.23 13.45 -41.17
CA PHE A 665 5.91 12.99 -42.36
C PHE A 665 5.38 13.68 -43.63
N LYS A 666 4.04 13.75 -43.76
CA LYS A 666 3.42 14.49 -44.88
C LYS A 666 3.82 15.96 -44.91
N SER A 667 3.86 16.61 -43.74
CA SER A 667 4.27 18.03 -43.65
C SER A 667 5.72 18.23 -44.04
N LEU A 668 6.60 17.27 -43.72
CA LEU A 668 8.05 17.33 -44.04
C LEU A 668 8.35 17.03 -45.51
N VAL A 669 7.53 16.19 -46.15
CA VAL A 669 7.76 15.72 -47.52
C VAL A 669 6.91 16.46 -48.53
N GLY A 670 5.79 17.10 -48.12
CA GLY A 670 4.84 17.71 -49.01
C GLY A 670 4.04 16.71 -49.86
N CYS A 671 4.08 15.41 -49.53
CA CYS A 671 3.49 14.34 -50.32
C CYS A 671 2.00 14.13 -50.04
N CYS A 672 1.29 13.56 -51.03
CA CYS A 672 -0.07 13.09 -50.86
C CYS A 672 -0.14 11.61 -50.50
N SER A 673 -1.14 11.22 -49.72
CA SER A 673 -1.47 9.81 -49.56
C SER A 673 -2.48 9.37 -50.60
N THR A 674 -2.19 8.25 -51.24
CA THR A 674 -3.07 7.64 -52.26
C THR A 674 -3.33 6.18 -51.90
N THR A 675 -4.27 5.57 -52.58
CA THR A 675 -4.53 4.13 -52.46
C THR A 675 -4.05 3.48 -53.74
N LYS A 676 -3.10 2.54 -53.64
CA LYS A 676 -2.51 1.89 -54.82
C LYS A 676 -2.52 0.38 -54.65
N ARG A 677 -2.55 -0.35 -55.77
CA ARG A 677 -2.54 -1.78 -55.81
C ARG A 677 -1.09 -2.28 -55.86
N PHE A 678 -0.71 -3.10 -54.91
CA PHE A 678 0.58 -3.82 -54.84
C PHE A 678 0.30 -5.31 -55.00
N GLY A 679 0.59 -5.87 -56.17
CA GLY A 679 0.25 -7.26 -56.47
C GLY A 679 -1.25 -7.54 -56.41
N LYS A 680 -1.69 -8.38 -55.47
CA LYS A 680 -3.11 -8.72 -55.25
C LYS A 680 -3.80 -7.82 -54.21
N GLU A 681 -3.07 -7.01 -53.45
CA GLU A 681 -3.59 -6.19 -52.35
C GLU A 681 -3.63 -4.71 -52.71
N THR A 682 -4.60 -3.99 -52.14
CA THR A 682 -4.72 -2.55 -52.25
C THR A 682 -4.33 -1.91 -50.95
N LYS A 683 -3.26 -1.11 -50.94
CA LYS A 683 -2.71 -0.47 -49.72
C LYS A 683 -2.65 1.06 -49.85
N LYS A 684 -2.67 1.73 -48.71
CA LYS A 684 -2.41 3.18 -48.65
C LYS A 684 -0.91 3.43 -48.78
N ALA A 685 -0.53 4.36 -49.63
CA ALA A 685 0.87 4.70 -49.89
C ALA A 685 1.08 6.22 -50.01
N TYR A 686 2.29 6.66 -49.79
CA TYR A 686 2.75 8.01 -50.13
C TYR A 686 3.24 7.99 -51.59
N SER A 687 2.82 8.97 -52.38
CA SER A 687 3.32 9.16 -53.76
C SER A 687 4.52 10.12 -53.75
N GLY A 688 5.48 9.90 -54.65
CA GLY A 688 6.70 10.70 -54.74
C GLY A 688 7.72 10.44 -53.63
N VAL A 689 7.61 9.28 -52.98
CA VAL A 689 8.54 8.86 -51.94
C VAL A 689 9.00 7.43 -52.18
N ARG A 690 10.31 7.22 -52.17
CA ARG A 690 10.92 5.90 -52.20
C ARG A 690 11.65 5.63 -50.87
N PHE A 691 11.31 4.55 -50.22
CA PHE A 691 11.99 4.05 -49.05
C PHE A 691 13.17 3.14 -49.44
N ASP A 692 14.36 3.47 -48.96
CA ASP A 692 15.58 2.69 -49.25
C ASP A 692 15.69 1.53 -48.24
N GLU A 693 15.02 0.43 -48.53
CA GLU A 693 15.05 -0.78 -47.71
C GLU A 693 16.45 -1.39 -47.56
N GLY A 694 17.31 -1.27 -48.57
CA GLY A 694 18.67 -1.82 -48.56
C GLY A 694 19.51 -1.11 -47.49
N LYS A 695 19.59 0.22 -47.59
CA LYS A 695 20.28 1.05 -46.63
C LYS A 695 19.69 0.93 -45.24
N TYR A 696 18.36 0.81 -45.13
CA TYR A 696 17.69 0.64 -43.85
C TYR A 696 18.13 -0.67 -43.18
N LYS A 697 18.10 -1.82 -43.90
CA LYS A 697 18.48 -3.11 -43.35
C LYS A 697 19.95 -3.13 -42.90
N GLU A 698 20.85 -2.52 -43.66
CA GLU A 698 22.28 -2.40 -43.30
C GLU A 698 22.47 -1.62 -42.01
N VAL A 699 21.85 -0.43 -41.89
CA VAL A 699 21.96 0.43 -40.73
C VAL A 699 21.34 -0.23 -39.48
N ILE A 700 20.18 -0.87 -39.62
CA ILE A 700 19.52 -1.57 -38.52
C ILE A 700 20.37 -2.77 -38.02
N ALA A 701 20.98 -3.52 -38.93
CA ALA A 701 21.87 -4.62 -38.55
C ALA A 701 23.09 -4.14 -37.76
N ASP A 702 23.77 -3.10 -38.24
CA ASP A 702 24.91 -2.46 -37.56
C ASP A 702 24.53 -1.91 -36.17
N MET A 703 23.35 -1.25 -36.06
CA MET A 703 22.85 -0.73 -34.78
C MET A 703 22.49 -1.85 -33.80
N THR A 704 21.87 -2.94 -34.28
CA THR A 704 21.50 -4.08 -33.45
C THR A 704 22.75 -4.81 -32.93
N GLU A 705 23.78 -4.95 -33.77
CA GLU A 705 25.05 -5.51 -33.36
C GLU A 705 25.73 -4.66 -32.29
N LYS A 706 25.77 -3.32 -32.45
CA LYS A 706 26.31 -2.39 -31.46
C LYS A 706 25.56 -2.41 -30.11
N LEU A 707 24.22 -2.57 -30.11
CA LEU A 707 23.43 -2.74 -28.91
C LEU A 707 23.77 -4.04 -28.16
N ASN A 708 23.99 -5.12 -28.87
CA ASN A 708 24.41 -6.40 -28.29
C ASN A 708 25.81 -6.34 -27.66
N PHE A 709 26.66 -5.43 -28.08
CA PHE A 709 28.01 -5.19 -27.55
C PHE A 709 28.08 -4.06 -26.50
N GLY A 710 26.95 -3.46 -26.06
CA GLY A 710 26.89 -2.55 -24.93
C GLY A 710 27.49 -1.17 -25.14
N SER A 711 27.34 -0.56 -26.34
CA SER A 711 27.74 0.85 -26.55
C SER A 711 26.76 1.83 -25.89
N ASN A 712 27.06 2.22 -24.67
CA ASN A 712 26.42 3.33 -23.98
C ASN A 712 26.76 4.67 -24.64
N GLY A 713 25.77 5.59 -24.68
CA GLY A 713 25.91 6.91 -25.29
C GLY A 713 27.19 7.67 -24.93
N ASP A 714 27.78 8.35 -25.89
CA ASP A 714 29.12 8.93 -25.81
C ASP A 714 29.34 10.11 -24.84
N SER A 715 28.27 10.62 -24.17
CA SER A 715 28.44 11.70 -23.20
C SER A 715 28.99 11.18 -21.86
N HIS A 716 29.90 11.95 -21.25
CA HIS A 716 30.47 11.62 -19.93
C HIS A 716 29.39 11.39 -18.86
N GLN A 717 28.26 12.10 -18.97
CA GLN A 717 27.12 11.97 -18.05
C GLN A 717 26.37 10.64 -18.24
N CYS A 718 26.16 10.18 -19.48
CA CYS A 718 25.54 8.88 -19.75
C CYS A 718 26.40 7.72 -19.23
N LYS A 719 27.74 7.81 -19.38
CA LYS A 719 28.67 6.81 -18.83
C LYS A 719 28.58 6.71 -17.31
N HIS A 720 28.58 7.85 -16.63
CA HIS A 720 28.46 7.88 -15.16
C HIS A 720 27.13 7.27 -14.67
N LEU A 721 26.02 7.55 -15.34
CA LEU A 721 24.72 7.00 -14.96
C LEU A 721 24.63 5.49 -15.23
N SER A 722 25.23 5.03 -16.34
CA SER A 722 25.32 3.61 -16.63
C SER A 722 26.17 2.89 -15.59
N GLU A 723 27.33 3.44 -15.25
CA GLU A 723 28.19 2.90 -14.17
C GLU A 723 27.44 2.83 -12.84
N THR A 724 26.70 3.88 -12.48
CA THR A 724 25.89 3.92 -11.26
C THR A 724 24.81 2.83 -11.28
N TYR A 725 24.06 2.69 -12.38
CA TYR A 725 23.05 1.63 -12.52
C TYR A 725 23.65 0.24 -12.40
N GLN A 726 24.75 -0.03 -13.10
CA GLN A 726 25.42 -1.31 -13.07
C GLN A 726 26.03 -1.64 -11.70
N ASN A 727 26.49 -0.64 -10.95
CA ASN A 727 26.96 -0.82 -9.58
C ASN A 727 25.80 -1.19 -8.64
N LEU A 728 24.67 -0.47 -8.71
CA LEU A 728 23.47 -0.80 -7.95
C LEU A 728 22.96 -2.20 -8.28
N LYS A 729 22.97 -2.57 -9.56
CA LYS A 729 22.53 -3.90 -10.00
C LYS A 729 23.46 -5.01 -9.47
N ARG A 730 24.78 -4.77 -9.38
CA ARG A 730 25.71 -5.72 -8.76
C ARG A 730 25.49 -5.85 -7.26
N GLU A 731 25.21 -4.75 -6.58
CA GLU A 731 25.05 -4.73 -5.12
C GLU A 731 23.70 -5.31 -4.69
N TYR A 732 22.60 -4.96 -5.37
CA TYR A 732 21.22 -5.27 -4.97
C TYR A 732 20.50 -6.24 -5.92
N GLY A 733 21.08 -6.59 -7.06
CA GLY A 733 20.60 -7.62 -7.98
C GLY A 733 21.11 -9.01 -7.61
N ASP A 734 20.92 -9.97 -8.50
CA ASP A 734 21.41 -11.34 -8.32
C ASP A 734 22.86 -11.49 -8.80
N ASP A 735 23.69 -12.27 -8.08
CA ASP A 735 25.10 -12.52 -8.40
C ASP A 735 25.28 -13.54 -9.57
N SER A 736 24.19 -13.98 -10.21
CA SER A 736 24.18 -15.08 -11.18
C SER A 736 24.33 -14.61 -12.64
N TRP A 737 25.22 -13.61 -12.91
CA TRP A 737 25.57 -13.22 -14.29
C TRP A 737 27.07 -13.33 -14.54
#